data_165c2d1d07543a0b62d87bc0aa3c42d6
#
_entry.id   165c2d1d07543a0b62d87bc0aa3c42d6
#
_cell.length_a   1.000
_cell.length_b   1.000
_cell.length_c   1.000
_cell.angle_alpha   90.00
_cell.angle_beta   90.00
_cell.angle_gamma   90.00
#
_symmetry.space_group_name_H-M   'P 1'
#
loop_
_entity.id
_entity.type
_entity.pdbx_description
1 polymer ?
#
loop_
_entity_poly.entity_id
_entity_poly.type
_entity_poly.pdbx_seq_one_letter_code
_entity_poly.pdbx_strand_id
1 'polypeptide(L)'
;MSIKLAVLFIMILVAFGFLGIRLFIINRDNGEKYKKRVLSQQSYDSITIPAKRGDIVDRNNTKLAVSQKVYNVCIDSKTLNKDEGAAIEGTLSALYSTPIEFSYTKDELRSYILSNPDSQYRIIAKKQNYETVSDIMNMVNNPDTYPDFKGVWLEDTYVRQYPYNSLACDVIGFVQGDNEGAYGLEEFYNDTLVGTNGREYGYLNDDENLERTLKPAQDGKTLVTSIDVNIQSIVEKNILAFNEEHKDEARPGAGSSNTGVIIMDPNNGEILAMASYPTFNLNDPRNTDGLDVEVDIDPEKFGGIGKILEGNADLEGVDIENMDDAQIAEAVRKMAEEGDKEGEAPKADDAGIDISIGDDGGMENGALADPEQEAEEEEEQKEEQKEEEAGKEEDPYAGLTYAEAYEKALEDAKMEALNALWKNFCINSTYEPGSTMKPFTMATGLEEGILKGDESYVCNGVTEVGGHQIHCSNRLGHGTLTFSGALEQSCNVAFMKIGTTIGKSIFMKYNQLFNFGLKTNIDLTGEALTNTLVFDIDKMTPTDLAISSFGQGFNVTMIQMISGFCSLINGGYYYKPHVVTKILDSAGATVETVEPRVMKQTVSEETSEKIRDLCIAVVDNGTGKSARPAGYRIGGKTGTAEKYPRGTENYVISFMSFAPADDPKLVCYVVIDEPNVPYQAVSKYAAVLNKDILTEVLPYMGIFQTEELSDEEKEELDEKRQDFSKGSSGDEEEGQAAEGEIIVDQEKTEEENTEGADSAITFVDENGNELDEKDTTDREVQVDPETGYVIDPTTGILLDPQTGAPVDPTVTDLQ
;
A
#
# COMPACT_ATOMS: atom_id res chain seq x y z
N MET A 1 -43.37 16.67 -73.72
CA MET A 1 -41.94 16.29 -73.50
C MET A 1 -41.25 17.10 -72.38
N SER A 2 -41.52 18.39 -72.29
CA SER A 2 -40.88 19.30 -71.25
C SER A 2 -41.20 18.97 -69.81
N ILE A 3 -42.41 18.56 -69.45
CA ILE A 3 -42.78 18.24 -68.05
C ILE A 3 -42.07 16.98 -67.58
N LYS A 4 -41.91 15.94 -68.39
CA LYS A 4 -41.18 14.74 -68.06
C LYS A 4 -39.69 15.01 -67.81
N LEU A 5 -39.10 15.93 -68.59
CA LEU A 5 -37.72 16.36 -68.41
C LEU A 5 -37.53 17.18 -67.13
N ALA A 6 -38.46 18.07 -66.81
CA ALA A 6 -38.46 18.84 -65.57
C ALA A 6 -38.58 17.94 -64.32
N VAL A 7 -39.46 16.92 -64.37
CA VAL A 7 -39.57 15.95 -63.30
C VAL A 7 -38.30 15.12 -63.11
N LEU A 8 -37.66 14.71 -64.23
CA LEU A 8 -36.37 14.00 -64.19
C LEU A 8 -35.29 14.88 -63.53
N PHE A 9 -35.22 16.16 -63.97
CA PHE A 9 -34.27 17.12 -63.43
C PHE A 9 -34.44 17.36 -61.93
N ILE A 10 -35.69 17.48 -61.46
CA ILE A 10 -35.99 17.63 -60.03
C ILE A 10 -35.62 16.37 -59.26
N MET A 11 -35.86 15.17 -59.79
CA MET A 11 -35.42 13.92 -59.13
C MET A 11 -33.89 13.84 -59.00
N ILE A 12 -33.14 14.25 -60.00
CA ILE A 12 -31.68 14.31 -60.00
C ILE A 12 -31.21 15.33 -58.94
N LEU A 13 -31.80 16.52 -58.86
CA LEU A 13 -31.49 17.52 -57.84
C LEU A 13 -31.77 17.02 -56.44
N VAL A 14 -32.88 16.33 -56.23
CA VAL A 14 -33.20 15.72 -54.92
C VAL A 14 -32.18 14.63 -54.57
N ALA A 15 -31.78 13.80 -55.51
CA ALA A 15 -30.77 12.76 -55.32
C ALA A 15 -29.40 13.36 -54.95
N PHE A 16 -28.97 14.45 -55.61
CA PHE A 16 -27.76 15.17 -55.29
C PHE A 16 -27.85 15.86 -53.89
N GLY A 17 -29.00 16.42 -53.55
CA GLY A 17 -29.26 16.97 -52.20
C GLY A 17 -29.11 15.90 -51.11
N PHE A 18 -29.67 14.71 -51.36
CA PHE A 18 -29.56 13.58 -50.43
C PHE A 18 -28.12 13.08 -50.29
N LEU A 19 -27.34 13.02 -51.40
CA LEU A 19 -25.93 12.71 -51.38
C LEU A 19 -25.09 13.77 -50.62
N GLY A 20 -25.42 15.06 -50.79
CA GLY A 20 -24.78 16.16 -50.07
C GLY A 20 -25.04 16.07 -48.56
N ILE A 21 -26.28 15.82 -48.14
CA ILE A 21 -26.63 15.62 -46.72
C ILE A 21 -25.91 14.39 -46.16
N ARG A 22 -25.86 13.31 -46.90
CA ARG A 22 -25.18 12.08 -46.49
C ARG A 22 -23.65 12.28 -46.31
N LEU A 23 -23.03 13.01 -47.28
CA LEU A 23 -21.62 13.40 -47.16
C LEU A 23 -21.38 14.31 -45.98
N PHE A 24 -22.26 15.26 -45.67
CA PHE A 24 -22.16 16.14 -44.53
C PHE A 24 -22.26 15.35 -43.19
N ILE A 25 -23.22 14.40 -43.10
CA ILE A 25 -23.34 13.52 -41.91
C ILE A 25 -22.10 12.65 -41.74
N ILE A 26 -21.61 12.01 -42.81
CA ILE A 26 -20.39 11.19 -42.74
C ILE A 26 -19.19 12.04 -42.30
N ASN A 27 -19.06 13.25 -42.82
CA ASN A 27 -17.94 14.14 -42.46
C ASN A 27 -18.06 14.62 -41.01
N ARG A 28 -19.28 14.93 -40.56
CA ARG A 28 -19.52 15.33 -39.17
C ARG A 28 -19.27 14.18 -38.18
N ASP A 29 -19.80 12.99 -38.45
CA ASP A 29 -19.82 11.87 -37.50
C ASP A 29 -18.52 11.04 -37.57
N ASN A 30 -17.85 11.01 -38.73
CA ASN A 30 -16.63 10.22 -38.95
C ASN A 30 -15.42 11.05 -39.48
N GLY A 31 -15.54 12.36 -39.60
CA GLY A 31 -14.49 13.23 -40.15
C GLY A 31 -13.15 13.09 -39.42
N GLU A 32 -13.19 13.08 -38.10
CA GLU A 32 -12.02 12.87 -37.24
C GLU A 32 -11.42 11.46 -37.41
N LYS A 33 -12.27 10.43 -37.52
CA LYS A 33 -11.83 9.04 -37.74
C LYS A 33 -11.19 8.84 -39.12
N TYR A 34 -11.74 9.49 -40.12
CA TYR A 34 -11.14 9.47 -41.49
C TYR A 34 -9.86 10.28 -41.55
N LYS A 35 -9.79 11.46 -40.90
CA LYS A 35 -8.54 12.21 -40.74
C LYS A 35 -7.46 11.37 -40.06
N LYS A 36 -7.80 10.70 -38.95
CA LYS A 36 -6.86 9.80 -38.26
C LYS A 36 -6.37 8.67 -39.18
N ARG A 37 -7.28 8.11 -40.01
CA ARG A 37 -6.93 7.01 -40.91
C ARG A 37 -6.06 7.45 -42.10
N VAL A 38 -6.30 8.63 -42.63
CA VAL A 38 -5.45 9.25 -43.70
C VAL A 38 -4.08 9.58 -43.14
N LEU A 39 -4.02 10.21 -41.97
CA LEU A 39 -2.77 10.51 -41.26
C LEU A 39 -1.98 9.23 -40.95
N SER A 40 -2.64 8.14 -40.54
CA SER A 40 -1.96 6.86 -40.30
C SER A 40 -1.43 6.18 -41.57
N GLN A 41 -2.01 6.45 -42.72
CA GLN A 41 -1.55 5.91 -44.02
C GLN A 41 -0.44 6.75 -44.68
N GLN A 42 -0.31 8.02 -44.25
CA GLN A 42 0.73 8.94 -44.77
C GLN A 42 1.96 9.04 -43.83
N SER A 43 1.92 8.45 -42.63
CA SER A 43 3.06 8.49 -41.70
C SER A 43 4.13 7.48 -42.13
N TYR A 44 5.25 7.96 -42.58
CA TYR A 44 6.43 7.14 -42.89
C TYR A 44 7.29 6.84 -41.66
N ASP A 45 7.16 7.65 -40.62
CA ASP A 45 7.89 7.49 -39.37
C ASP A 45 7.03 8.03 -38.21
N SER A 46 6.93 7.30 -37.13
CA SER A 46 6.15 7.72 -35.96
C SER A 46 6.88 7.33 -34.69
N ILE A 47 7.34 8.35 -33.97
CA ILE A 47 8.03 8.16 -32.67
C ILE A 47 7.06 8.51 -31.55
N THR A 48 6.93 7.61 -30.59
CA THR A 48 6.18 7.86 -29.35
C THR A 48 7.06 8.66 -28.41
N ILE A 49 6.52 9.75 -27.85
CA ILE A 49 7.17 10.55 -26.82
C ILE A 49 6.52 10.14 -25.49
N PRO A 50 7.24 9.44 -24.61
CA PRO A 50 6.67 8.95 -23.37
C PRO A 50 6.28 10.11 -22.44
N ALA A 51 5.10 10.01 -21.83
CA ALA A 51 4.69 10.88 -20.75
C ALA A 51 5.35 10.45 -19.43
N LYS A 52 5.75 11.39 -18.61
CA LYS A 52 6.19 11.12 -17.25
C LYS A 52 4.98 10.77 -16.39
N ARG A 53 5.02 9.62 -15.65
CA ARG A 53 4.04 9.30 -14.63
C ARG A 53 4.18 10.28 -13.47
N GLY A 54 3.06 10.79 -12.94
CA GLY A 54 3.02 11.77 -11.86
C GLY A 54 3.70 11.26 -10.59
N ASP A 55 4.25 12.17 -9.81
CA ASP A 55 4.91 11.82 -8.55
C ASP A 55 3.84 11.55 -7.45
N ILE A 56 4.17 10.72 -6.44
CA ILE A 56 3.39 10.57 -5.21
C ILE A 56 4.26 11.16 -4.11
N VAL A 57 3.71 12.12 -3.36
CA VAL A 57 4.44 12.79 -2.28
C VAL A 57 3.65 12.73 -0.96
N ASP A 58 4.37 12.80 0.16
CA ASP A 58 3.78 12.89 1.49
C ASP A 58 3.14 14.27 1.73
N ARG A 59 2.56 14.49 2.91
CA ARG A 59 1.95 15.76 3.29
C ARG A 59 2.93 16.95 3.32
N ASN A 60 4.24 16.67 3.46
CA ASN A 60 5.34 17.63 3.52
C ASN A 60 6.07 17.79 2.18
N ASN A 61 5.54 17.20 1.10
CA ASN A 61 6.11 17.12 -0.24
C ASN A 61 7.38 16.25 -0.36
N THR A 62 7.63 15.35 0.58
CA THR A 62 8.67 14.32 0.46
C THR A 62 8.25 13.29 -0.60
N LYS A 63 9.15 12.94 -1.50
CA LYS A 63 8.86 12.07 -2.64
C LYS A 63 8.80 10.60 -2.22
N LEU A 64 7.63 10.00 -2.30
CA LEU A 64 7.38 8.58 -2.04
C LEU A 64 7.52 7.72 -3.31
N ALA A 65 7.07 8.24 -4.45
CA ALA A 65 7.23 7.60 -5.74
C ALA A 65 7.51 8.65 -6.82
N VAL A 66 8.52 8.40 -7.65
CA VAL A 66 8.97 9.32 -8.71
C VAL A 66 9.19 8.56 -10.00
N SER A 67 9.10 9.27 -11.13
CA SER A 67 9.46 8.72 -12.44
C SER A 67 10.78 9.32 -12.88
N GLN A 68 11.83 8.51 -12.85
CA GLN A 68 13.17 8.89 -13.27
C GLN A 68 13.34 8.70 -14.77
N LYS A 69 13.86 9.72 -15.46
CA LYS A 69 14.18 9.62 -16.87
C LYS A 69 15.40 8.73 -17.07
N VAL A 70 15.26 7.75 -17.95
CA VAL A 70 16.33 6.82 -18.35
C VAL A 70 16.34 6.67 -19.85
N TYR A 71 17.34 6.01 -20.39
CA TYR A 71 17.61 5.92 -21.81
C TYR A 71 17.78 4.46 -22.24
N ASN A 72 17.12 4.08 -23.32
CA ASN A 72 17.47 2.86 -24.05
C ASN A 72 18.48 3.18 -25.13
N VAL A 73 19.54 2.39 -25.23
CA VAL A 73 20.52 2.50 -26.30
C VAL A 73 20.02 1.64 -27.46
N CYS A 74 19.73 2.28 -28.60
CA CYS A 74 19.18 1.64 -29.78
C CYS A 74 20.18 1.65 -30.94
N ILE A 75 20.10 0.62 -31.82
CA ILE A 75 20.97 0.47 -32.97
C ILE A 75 20.17 0.24 -34.28
N ASP A 76 20.64 0.83 -35.36
CA ASP A 76 20.15 0.69 -36.73
C ASP A 76 21.16 -0.08 -37.57
N SER A 77 20.93 -1.38 -37.74
CA SER A 77 21.77 -2.25 -38.56
C SER A 77 21.81 -1.80 -40.02
N LYS A 78 20.71 -1.26 -40.57
CA LYS A 78 20.64 -0.79 -41.96
C LYS A 78 21.58 0.38 -42.23
N THR A 79 21.65 1.32 -41.26
CA THR A 79 22.61 2.44 -41.37
C THR A 79 24.04 1.98 -41.23
N LEU A 80 24.31 1.00 -40.35
CA LEU A 80 25.64 0.44 -40.13
C LEU A 80 26.15 -0.39 -41.34
N ASN A 81 25.26 -1.05 -42.08
CA ASN A 81 25.61 -1.84 -43.26
C ASN A 81 25.76 -1.00 -44.53
N LYS A 82 25.49 0.33 -44.49
CA LYS A 82 25.84 1.23 -45.58
C LYS A 82 27.37 1.24 -45.80
N ASP A 83 27.79 1.57 -47.01
CA ASP A 83 29.20 1.66 -47.38
C ASP A 83 30.01 0.39 -47.03
N GLU A 84 29.41 -0.79 -47.32
CA GLU A 84 30.00 -2.11 -47.12
C GLU A 84 30.35 -2.40 -45.63
N GLY A 85 29.60 -1.76 -44.69
CA GLY A 85 29.76 -1.98 -43.24
C GLY A 85 30.98 -1.29 -42.62
N ALA A 86 31.51 -0.27 -43.30
CA ALA A 86 32.72 0.46 -42.83
C ALA A 86 32.57 1.06 -41.41
N ALA A 87 31.37 1.43 -41.00
CA ALA A 87 31.09 2.02 -39.67
C ALA A 87 30.93 0.99 -38.54
N ILE A 88 30.77 -0.31 -38.87
CA ILE A 88 30.42 -1.34 -37.82
C ILE A 88 31.52 -1.40 -36.75
N GLU A 89 32.78 -1.57 -37.13
CA GLU A 89 33.87 -1.72 -36.19
C GLU A 89 34.13 -0.47 -35.34
N GLY A 90 34.00 0.70 -35.97
CA GLY A 90 34.18 1.98 -35.28
C GLY A 90 33.08 2.16 -34.20
N THR A 91 31.82 1.94 -34.60
CA THR A 91 30.68 2.04 -33.69
C THR A 91 30.75 1.01 -32.55
N LEU A 92 31.02 -0.27 -32.84
CA LEU A 92 31.14 -1.31 -31.82
C LEU A 92 32.30 -1.04 -30.85
N SER A 93 33.46 -0.57 -31.39
CA SER A 93 34.59 -0.26 -30.49
C SER A 93 34.29 0.92 -29.59
N ALA A 94 33.58 1.92 -30.05
CA ALA A 94 33.16 3.05 -29.24
C ALA A 94 32.11 2.66 -28.18
N LEU A 95 31.10 1.88 -28.54
CA LEU A 95 30.07 1.37 -27.58
C LEU A 95 30.74 0.59 -26.46
N TYR A 96 31.55 -0.41 -26.78
CA TYR A 96 32.17 -1.28 -25.75
C TYR A 96 33.38 -0.63 -25.04
N SER A 97 33.66 0.65 -25.32
CA SER A 97 34.57 1.46 -24.49
C SER A 97 33.86 2.23 -23.37
N THR A 98 32.51 2.26 -23.40
CA THR A 98 31.68 2.89 -22.35
C THR A 98 31.43 1.92 -21.19
N PRO A 99 31.06 2.41 -19.99
CA PRO A 99 30.79 1.56 -18.82
C PRO A 99 29.42 0.84 -18.88
N ILE A 100 28.77 0.84 -20.03
CA ILE A 100 27.44 0.24 -20.21
C ILE A 100 27.53 -1.27 -20.34
N GLU A 101 26.70 -1.98 -19.59
CA GLU A 101 26.46 -3.40 -19.81
C GLU A 101 25.43 -3.58 -20.93
N PHE A 102 25.88 -4.15 -22.05
CA PHE A 102 25.04 -4.43 -23.19
C PHE A 102 24.44 -5.83 -23.10
N SER A 103 23.23 -5.99 -23.60
CA SER A 103 22.52 -7.30 -23.67
C SER A 103 23.21 -8.33 -24.58
N TYR A 104 24.25 -7.92 -25.30
CA TYR A 104 25.01 -8.72 -26.25
C TYR A 104 26.51 -8.53 -26.01
N THR A 105 27.30 -9.56 -26.26
CA THR A 105 28.76 -9.39 -26.42
C THR A 105 29.06 -8.67 -27.73
N LYS A 106 30.22 -8.10 -27.85
CA LYS A 106 30.67 -7.39 -29.09
C LYS A 106 30.55 -8.24 -30.35
N ASP A 107 30.89 -9.53 -30.25
CA ASP A 107 30.85 -10.46 -31.40
C ASP A 107 29.43 -10.89 -31.75
N GLU A 108 28.57 -11.10 -30.75
CA GLU A 108 27.14 -11.39 -30.94
C GLU A 108 26.44 -10.19 -31.61
N LEU A 109 26.67 -8.96 -31.11
CA LEU A 109 26.07 -7.76 -31.70
C LEU A 109 26.56 -7.54 -33.13
N ARG A 110 27.85 -7.81 -33.42
CA ARG A 110 28.36 -7.81 -34.79
C ARG A 110 27.63 -8.84 -35.66
N SER A 111 27.49 -10.06 -35.17
CA SER A 111 26.79 -11.13 -35.88
C SER A 111 25.34 -10.79 -36.15
N TYR A 112 24.67 -10.19 -35.18
CA TYR A 112 23.31 -9.69 -35.33
C TYR A 112 23.20 -8.62 -36.43
N ILE A 113 24.06 -7.59 -36.41
CA ILE A 113 24.06 -6.52 -37.40
C ILE A 113 24.23 -7.06 -38.82
N LEU A 114 25.15 -8.01 -39.02
CA LEU A 114 25.42 -8.61 -40.33
C LEU A 114 24.30 -9.54 -40.79
N SER A 115 23.68 -10.26 -39.90
CA SER A 115 22.58 -11.19 -40.19
C SER A 115 21.24 -10.48 -40.42
N ASN A 116 21.09 -9.23 -39.96
CA ASN A 116 19.86 -8.43 -40.03
C ASN A 116 20.14 -7.05 -40.68
N PRO A 117 20.62 -7.01 -41.97
CA PRO A 117 21.11 -5.77 -42.60
C PRO A 117 20.01 -4.73 -42.85
N ASP A 118 18.74 -5.13 -42.84
CA ASP A 118 17.60 -4.24 -43.08
C ASP A 118 16.92 -3.79 -41.76
N SER A 119 17.34 -4.30 -40.59
CA SER A 119 16.79 -3.92 -39.31
C SER A 119 17.16 -2.47 -38.96
N GLN A 120 16.14 -1.66 -38.66
CA GLN A 120 16.30 -0.25 -38.29
C GLN A 120 16.17 0.01 -36.78
N TYR A 121 15.76 -1.00 -35.99
CA TYR A 121 15.52 -0.85 -34.57
C TYR A 121 15.91 -2.11 -33.80
N ARG A 122 16.84 -1.96 -32.86
CA ARG A 122 17.16 -2.95 -31.84
C ARG A 122 17.66 -2.26 -30.59
N ILE A 123 17.05 -2.53 -29.43
CA ILE A 123 17.55 -2.08 -28.13
C ILE A 123 18.71 -3.01 -27.73
N ILE A 124 19.86 -2.42 -27.42
CA ILE A 124 21.08 -3.13 -27.02
C ILE A 124 21.44 -2.92 -25.54
N ALA A 125 20.92 -1.86 -24.91
CA ALA A 125 20.93 -1.68 -23.47
C ALA A 125 19.65 -0.95 -23.04
N LYS A 126 19.01 -1.42 -21.98
CA LYS A 126 17.73 -0.88 -21.48
C LYS A 126 17.95 -0.03 -20.23
N LYS A 127 17.10 1.00 -20.04
CA LYS A 127 16.93 1.74 -18.78
C LYS A 127 18.21 2.30 -18.17
N GLN A 128 19.14 2.79 -19.00
CA GLN A 128 20.40 3.38 -18.56
C GLN A 128 20.17 4.80 -18.01
N ASN A 129 20.85 5.17 -16.93
CA ASN A 129 20.80 6.53 -16.40
C ASN A 129 21.59 7.53 -17.27
N TYR A 130 21.40 8.83 -17.02
CA TYR A 130 22.04 9.89 -17.80
C TYR A 130 23.59 9.82 -17.72
N GLU A 131 24.15 9.57 -16.55
CA GLU A 131 25.58 9.51 -16.32
C GLU A 131 26.22 8.40 -17.17
N THR A 132 25.59 7.23 -17.18
CA THR A 132 26.07 6.06 -17.93
C THR A 132 26.05 6.28 -19.45
N VAL A 133 25.03 6.99 -19.98
CA VAL A 133 24.89 7.22 -21.42
C VAL A 133 25.51 8.53 -21.90
N SER A 134 26.09 9.35 -21.03
CA SER A 134 26.62 10.68 -21.37
C SER A 134 27.66 10.63 -22.50
N ASP A 135 28.55 9.64 -22.49
CA ASP A 135 29.54 9.44 -23.54
C ASP A 135 28.90 9.10 -24.88
N ILE A 136 27.89 8.19 -24.90
CA ILE A 136 27.15 7.87 -26.14
C ILE A 136 26.39 9.10 -26.64
N MET A 137 25.74 9.84 -25.74
CA MET A 137 25.03 11.06 -26.05
C MET A 137 25.95 12.10 -26.70
N ASN A 138 27.18 12.24 -26.15
CA ASN A 138 28.21 13.12 -26.75
C ASN A 138 28.63 12.65 -28.12
N MET A 139 28.83 11.34 -28.33
CA MET A 139 29.18 10.79 -29.65
C MET A 139 28.06 11.00 -30.69
N VAL A 140 26.82 10.76 -30.30
CA VAL A 140 25.64 10.97 -31.17
C VAL A 140 25.48 12.43 -31.55
N ASN A 141 25.70 13.37 -30.65
CA ASN A 141 25.49 14.79 -30.85
C ASN A 141 26.66 15.49 -31.59
N ASN A 142 27.84 14.85 -31.71
CA ASN A 142 29.03 15.41 -32.35
C ASN A 142 29.54 14.52 -33.46
N PRO A 143 28.77 14.31 -34.58
CA PRO A 143 29.13 13.40 -35.65
C PRO A 143 30.39 13.84 -36.40
N ASP A 144 30.76 15.12 -36.42
CA ASP A 144 31.98 15.62 -37.00
C ASP A 144 33.26 15.18 -36.24
N THR A 145 33.10 15.00 -34.92
CA THR A 145 34.21 14.54 -34.05
C THR A 145 34.33 13.01 -34.07
N TYR A 146 33.18 12.33 -34.23
CA TYR A 146 33.06 10.88 -34.22
C TYR A 146 32.48 10.34 -35.52
N PRO A 147 33.17 10.50 -36.66
CA PRO A 147 32.61 10.20 -37.99
C PRO A 147 32.31 8.71 -38.22
N ASP A 148 32.98 7.83 -37.49
CA ASP A 148 32.81 6.37 -37.56
C ASP A 148 31.73 5.85 -36.59
N PHE A 149 31.16 6.72 -35.74
CA PHE A 149 30.07 6.37 -34.82
C PHE A 149 28.72 6.68 -35.50
N LYS A 150 28.05 5.65 -35.98
CA LYS A 150 26.81 5.79 -36.78
C LYS A 150 25.77 4.78 -36.32
N GLY A 151 24.51 5.03 -36.66
CA GLY A 151 23.43 4.08 -36.48
C GLY A 151 23.10 3.77 -35.04
N VAL A 152 23.46 4.65 -34.08
CA VAL A 152 23.11 4.57 -32.67
C VAL A 152 22.32 5.81 -32.28
N TRP A 153 21.29 5.62 -31.47
CA TRP A 153 20.55 6.73 -30.86
C TRP A 153 20.06 6.30 -29.45
N LEU A 154 19.66 7.29 -28.69
CA LEU A 154 19.09 7.11 -27.36
C LEU A 154 17.58 7.35 -27.41
N GLU A 155 16.82 6.43 -26.89
CA GLU A 155 15.38 6.54 -26.76
C GLU A 155 15.04 6.86 -25.30
N ASP A 156 14.39 8.00 -25.08
CA ASP A 156 13.94 8.45 -23.77
C ASP A 156 12.83 7.54 -23.25
N THR A 157 12.93 7.13 -22.01
CA THR A 157 11.87 6.41 -21.29
C THR A 157 11.90 6.77 -19.79
N TYR A 158 10.93 6.32 -19.05
CA TYR A 158 10.86 6.56 -17.62
C TYR A 158 10.82 5.23 -16.87
N VAL A 159 11.45 5.20 -15.68
CA VAL A 159 11.36 4.11 -14.72
C VAL A 159 10.75 4.65 -13.45
N ARG A 160 9.78 3.92 -12.90
CA ARG A 160 9.21 4.23 -11.60
C ARG A 160 10.21 3.85 -10.51
N GLN A 161 10.45 4.76 -9.60
CA GLN A 161 11.37 4.59 -8.50
C GLN A 161 10.71 5.00 -7.18
N TYR A 162 10.97 4.22 -6.16
CA TYR A 162 10.46 4.40 -4.79
C TYR A 162 11.64 4.62 -3.86
N PRO A 163 11.95 5.90 -3.52
CA PRO A 163 13.19 6.26 -2.81
C PRO A 163 13.37 5.58 -1.45
N TYR A 164 12.27 5.18 -0.82
CA TYR A 164 12.26 4.56 0.51
C TYR A 164 12.01 3.04 0.48
N ASN A 165 12.16 2.41 -0.69
CA ASN A 165 12.03 0.96 -0.89
C ASN A 165 10.69 0.38 -0.39
N SER A 166 10.62 -0.01 0.90
CA SER A 166 9.44 -0.69 1.50
C SER A 166 8.50 0.25 2.25
N LEU A 167 8.89 1.52 2.48
CA LEU A 167 8.07 2.44 3.27
C LEU A 167 6.70 2.65 2.65
N ALA A 168 5.63 2.44 3.43
CA ALA A 168 4.24 2.54 3.00
C ALA A 168 3.89 1.68 1.77
N CYS A 169 4.55 0.51 1.61
CA CYS A 169 4.42 -0.33 0.42
C CYS A 169 2.97 -0.69 0.10
N ASP A 170 2.17 -1.04 1.10
CA ASP A 170 0.76 -1.41 0.96
C ASP A 170 -0.16 -0.23 0.60
N VAL A 171 0.28 0.99 0.92
CA VAL A 171 -0.46 2.22 0.60
C VAL A 171 -0.11 2.72 -0.79
N ILE A 172 1.18 2.73 -1.13
CA ILE A 172 1.66 3.25 -2.41
C ILE A 172 1.29 2.28 -3.53
N GLY A 173 1.56 0.98 -3.38
CA GLY A 173 1.52 0.01 -4.46
C GLY A 173 2.70 0.18 -5.42
N PHE A 174 2.68 -0.51 -6.56
CA PHE A 174 3.79 -0.47 -7.52
C PHE A 174 3.31 -0.42 -8.97
N VAL A 175 4.23 -0.21 -9.91
CA VAL A 175 3.95 -0.13 -11.35
C VAL A 175 4.48 -1.37 -12.05
N GLN A 176 3.65 -1.97 -12.89
CA GLN A 176 4.02 -3.09 -13.75
C GLN A 176 4.65 -2.61 -15.08
N GLY A 177 5.13 -3.58 -15.90
CA GLY A 177 5.95 -3.33 -17.09
C GLY A 177 5.39 -2.33 -18.10
N ASP A 178 4.07 -2.21 -18.23
CA ASP A 178 3.39 -1.31 -19.18
C ASP A 178 3.03 0.06 -18.59
N ASN A 179 3.68 0.47 -17.48
CA ASN A 179 3.38 1.72 -16.75
C ASN A 179 1.97 1.74 -16.14
N GLU A 180 1.37 0.56 -15.92
CA GLU A 180 0.10 0.39 -15.23
C GLU A 180 0.33 0.18 -13.73
N GLY A 181 -0.45 0.89 -12.92
CA GLY A 181 -0.40 0.76 -11.47
C GLY A 181 -1.03 -0.55 -11.00
N ALA A 182 -0.43 -1.16 -9.98
CA ALA A 182 -0.92 -2.35 -9.30
C ALA A 182 -0.92 -2.11 -7.80
N TYR A 183 -2.05 -2.37 -7.18
CA TYR A 183 -2.31 -2.15 -5.74
C TYR A 183 -2.20 -0.68 -5.30
N GLY A 184 -2.70 -0.38 -4.11
CA GLY A 184 -2.58 0.90 -3.44
C GLY A 184 -3.02 2.12 -4.27
N LEU A 185 -2.30 3.23 -4.08
CA LEU A 185 -2.52 4.49 -4.79
C LEU A 185 -2.14 4.42 -6.27
N GLU A 186 -1.11 3.64 -6.61
CA GLU A 186 -0.66 3.48 -8.01
C GLU A 186 -1.76 2.91 -8.89
N GLU A 187 -2.55 1.96 -8.37
CA GLU A 187 -3.69 1.39 -9.08
C GLU A 187 -4.93 2.29 -8.98
N PHE A 188 -5.29 2.75 -7.76
CA PHE A 188 -6.50 3.54 -7.55
C PHE A 188 -6.52 4.84 -8.35
N TYR A 189 -5.38 5.51 -8.44
CA TYR A 189 -5.21 6.76 -9.18
C TYR A 189 -4.45 6.59 -10.50
N ASN A 190 -4.45 5.37 -11.09
CA ASN A 190 -3.70 5.09 -12.31
C ASN A 190 -3.99 6.08 -13.43
N ASP A 191 -5.27 6.36 -13.72
CA ASP A 191 -5.70 7.31 -14.76
C ASP A 191 -5.20 8.75 -14.51
N THR A 192 -4.98 9.10 -13.25
CA THR A 192 -4.47 10.42 -12.85
C THR A 192 -2.96 10.49 -13.00
N LEU A 193 -2.26 9.39 -12.66
CA LEU A 193 -0.81 9.31 -12.63
C LEU A 193 -0.18 9.06 -14.00
N VAL A 194 -0.80 8.25 -14.89
CA VAL A 194 -0.16 7.73 -16.10
C VAL A 194 0.18 8.78 -17.16
N GLY A 195 -0.57 9.88 -17.22
CA GLY A 195 -0.42 10.90 -18.27
C GLY A 195 -0.87 10.42 -19.65
N THR A 196 -0.45 11.13 -20.70
CA THR A 196 -0.75 10.78 -22.09
C THR A 196 0.47 10.95 -22.97
N ASN A 197 0.91 9.87 -23.60
CA ASN A 197 2.05 9.89 -24.49
C ASN A 197 1.85 10.86 -25.66
N GLY A 198 2.90 11.59 -25.96
CA GLY A 198 3.01 12.40 -27.16
C GLY A 198 3.37 11.56 -28.37
N ARG A 199 3.40 12.18 -29.51
CA ARG A 199 3.77 11.54 -30.77
C ARG A 199 4.37 12.52 -31.76
N GLU A 200 5.47 12.14 -32.36
CA GLU A 200 6.05 12.84 -33.52
C GLU A 200 5.76 12.04 -34.80
N TYR A 201 5.17 12.66 -35.78
CA TYR A 201 4.92 12.03 -37.09
C TYR A 201 5.74 12.74 -38.15
N GLY A 202 6.43 11.96 -38.98
CA GLY A 202 6.95 12.43 -40.26
C GLY A 202 5.95 12.11 -41.38
N TYR A 203 5.64 13.06 -42.25
CA TYR A 203 4.96 12.85 -43.50
C TYR A 203 5.63 13.61 -44.65
N LEU A 204 5.60 13.02 -45.83
CA LEU A 204 6.06 13.71 -47.03
C LEU A 204 4.95 14.62 -47.52
N ASN A 205 5.25 15.95 -47.69
CA ASN A 205 4.32 16.86 -48.31
C ASN A 205 4.33 16.69 -49.85
N ASP A 206 3.45 17.45 -50.55
CA ASP A 206 3.31 17.38 -52.03
C ASP A 206 4.61 17.72 -52.77
N ASP A 207 5.58 18.35 -52.12
CA ASP A 207 6.92 18.70 -52.68
C ASP A 207 8.01 17.68 -52.29
N GLU A 208 7.63 16.49 -51.75
CA GLU A 208 8.52 15.43 -51.26
C GLU A 208 9.43 15.87 -50.09
N ASN A 209 9.09 16.95 -49.39
CA ASN A 209 9.79 17.35 -48.16
C ASN A 209 9.16 16.65 -46.95
N LEU A 210 10.01 16.16 -46.03
CA LEU A 210 9.59 15.58 -44.76
C LEU A 210 9.12 16.68 -43.79
N GLU A 211 7.82 16.77 -43.62
CA GLU A 211 7.24 17.61 -42.54
C GLU A 211 7.01 16.78 -41.28
N ARG A 212 7.41 17.32 -40.14
CA ARG A 212 7.20 16.70 -38.83
C ARG A 212 6.13 17.43 -38.06
N THR A 213 5.15 16.70 -37.56
CA THR A 213 4.13 17.21 -36.68
C THR A 213 4.36 16.63 -35.27
N LEU A 214 4.53 17.49 -34.28
CA LEU A 214 4.73 17.14 -32.89
C LEU A 214 3.43 17.28 -32.13
N LYS A 215 2.93 16.18 -31.55
CA LYS A 215 1.94 16.18 -30.47
C LYS A 215 2.70 15.98 -29.16
N PRO A 216 2.84 17.00 -28.30
CA PRO A 216 3.60 16.86 -27.06
C PRO A 216 2.95 15.84 -26.12
N ALA A 217 3.75 15.17 -25.32
CA ALA A 217 3.27 14.37 -24.19
C ALA A 217 2.60 15.28 -23.16
N GLN A 218 1.65 14.72 -22.44
CA GLN A 218 1.03 15.34 -21.26
C GLN A 218 1.38 14.48 -20.05
N ASP A 219 2.22 14.99 -19.19
CA ASP A 219 2.65 14.28 -17.99
C ASP A 219 1.47 14.04 -17.05
N GLY A 220 1.57 12.98 -16.26
CA GLY A 220 0.62 12.65 -15.22
C GLY A 220 0.64 13.68 -14.09
N LYS A 221 -0.41 13.66 -13.28
CA LYS A 221 -0.59 14.58 -12.16
C LYS A 221 0.05 14.01 -10.89
N THR A 222 0.54 14.88 -10.03
CA THR A 222 1.14 14.52 -8.75
C THR A 222 0.06 14.37 -7.68
N LEU A 223 0.15 13.31 -6.88
CA LEU A 223 -0.69 13.10 -5.70
C LEU A 223 0.05 13.61 -4.46
N VAL A 224 -0.61 14.47 -3.68
CA VAL A 224 -0.17 14.84 -2.33
C VAL A 224 -1.00 14.04 -1.34
N THR A 225 -0.34 13.22 -0.54
CA THR A 225 -1.00 12.35 0.43
C THR A 225 -1.11 12.99 1.81
N SER A 226 -1.93 12.42 2.68
CA SER A 226 -1.99 12.73 4.11
C SER A 226 -0.92 11.99 4.93
N ILE A 227 -0.27 10.99 4.32
CA ILE A 227 0.81 10.24 4.96
C ILE A 227 1.92 11.22 5.36
N ASP A 228 2.44 11.02 6.56
CA ASP A 228 3.65 11.68 7.04
C ASP A 228 4.77 10.65 7.08
N VAL A 229 5.82 10.86 6.28
CA VAL A 229 6.96 9.93 6.16
C VAL A 229 7.59 9.61 7.52
N ASN A 230 7.69 10.59 8.42
CA ASN A 230 8.30 10.39 9.73
C ASN A 230 7.39 9.55 10.64
N ILE A 231 6.08 9.83 10.66
CA ILE A 231 5.11 9.03 11.42
C ILE A 231 5.07 7.61 10.87
N GLN A 232 5.04 7.45 9.54
CA GLN A 232 5.09 6.14 8.87
C GLN A 232 6.34 5.36 9.25
N SER A 233 7.51 6.02 9.21
CA SER A 233 8.80 5.40 9.58
C SER A 233 8.85 4.97 11.04
N ILE A 234 8.30 5.79 11.96
CA ILE A 234 8.18 5.44 13.38
C ILE A 234 7.31 4.17 13.54
N VAL A 235 6.16 4.13 12.85
CA VAL A 235 5.24 2.99 12.91
C VAL A 235 5.92 1.73 12.40
N GLU A 236 6.50 1.76 11.20
CA GLU A 236 7.16 0.59 10.60
C GLU A 236 8.36 0.11 11.42
N LYS A 237 9.19 1.04 11.91
CA LYS A 237 10.31 0.70 12.81
C LYS A 237 9.84 -0.08 14.04
N ASN A 238 8.77 0.36 14.68
CA ASN A 238 8.25 -0.29 15.88
C ASN A 238 7.58 -1.65 15.55
N ILE A 239 6.89 -1.77 14.39
CA ILE A 239 6.38 -3.06 13.91
C ILE A 239 7.51 -4.06 13.67
N LEU A 240 8.57 -3.64 12.98
CA LEU A 240 9.73 -4.48 12.70
C LEU A 240 10.44 -4.89 13.99
N ALA A 241 10.62 -3.96 14.95
CA ALA A 241 11.24 -4.26 16.24
C ALA A 241 10.43 -5.32 17.01
N PHE A 242 9.10 -5.20 17.04
CA PHE A 242 8.22 -6.21 17.66
C PHE A 242 8.39 -7.59 16.99
N ASN A 243 8.39 -7.63 15.67
CA ASN A 243 8.49 -8.89 14.94
C ASN A 243 9.87 -9.54 15.07
N GLU A 244 10.95 -8.77 15.19
CA GLU A 244 12.29 -9.30 15.44
C GLU A 244 12.46 -9.75 16.90
N GLU A 245 11.88 -9.03 17.88
CA GLU A 245 11.90 -9.41 19.30
C GLU A 245 11.25 -10.78 19.54
N HIS A 246 10.12 -11.04 18.85
CA HIS A 246 9.33 -12.26 19.03
C HIS A 246 9.58 -13.33 17.96
N LYS A 247 10.58 -13.14 17.11
CA LYS A 247 10.99 -14.12 16.10
C LYS A 247 11.51 -15.38 16.78
N ASP A 248 11.06 -16.54 16.32
CA ASP A 248 11.43 -17.84 16.85
C ASP A 248 11.13 -18.06 18.35
N GLU A 249 10.29 -17.23 18.99
CA GLU A 249 10.06 -17.30 20.43
C GLU A 249 9.25 -18.54 20.84
N ALA A 250 8.09 -18.76 20.27
CA ALA A 250 7.22 -19.91 20.57
C ALA A 250 7.25 -20.96 19.46
N ARG A 251 7.48 -20.55 18.21
CA ARG A 251 7.58 -21.40 17.03
C ARG A 251 8.62 -20.82 16.06
N PRO A 252 9.30 -21.62 15.22
CA PRO A 252 10.15 -21.08 14.17
C PRO A 252 9.39 -20.14 13.26
N GLY A 253 10.02 -19.02 12.88
CA GLY A 253 9.46 -18.03 11.97
C GLY A 253 9.29 -16.63 12.55
N ALA A 254 8.57 -15.79 11.84
CA ALA A 254 8.36 -14.38 12.16
C ALA A 254 7.66 -14.17 13.51
N GLY A 255 7.79 -12.97 14.08
CA GLY A 255 7.19 -12.60 15.37
C GLY A 255 5.65 -12.50 15.37
N SER A 256 5.03 -12.47 14.19
CA SER A 256 3.58 -12.58 14.00
C SER A 256 3.27 -13.06 12.59
N SER A 257 2.06 -13.58 12.35
CA SER A 257 1.59 -13.85 10.99
C SER A 257 1.34 -12.53 10.23
N ASN A 258 0.70 -11.56 10.89
CA ASN A 258 0.59 -10.19 10.39
C ASN A 258 0.56 -9.21 11.58
N THR A 259 1.08 -8.01 11.36
CA THR A 259 0.90 -6.88 12.27
C THR A 259 0.48 -5.66 11.47
N GLY A 260 -0.66 -5.05 11.82
CA GLY A 260 -1.15 -3.83 11.18
C GLY A 260 -1.24 -2.66 12.15
N VAL A 261 -0.94 -1.45 11.67
CA VAL A 261 -1.11 -0.21 12.42
C VAL A 261 -1.69 0.86 11.52
N ILE A 262 -2.74 1.55 12.00
CA ILE A 262 -3.28 2.75 11.36
C ILE A 262 -3.22 3.91 12.35
N ILE A 263 -2.70 5.06 11.91
CA ILE A 263 -2.83 6.34 12.61
C ILE A 263 -3.72 7.26 11.77
N MET A 264 -4.82 7.72 12.36
CA MET A 264 -5.84 8.51 11.68
C MET A 264 -6.19 9.76 12.50
N ASP A 265 -6.36 10.90 11.82
CA ASP A 265 -6.92 12.10 12.44
C ASP A 265 -8.45 11.92 12.55
N PRO A 266 -9.00 11.88 13.79
CA PRO A 266 -10.43 11.68 14.00
C PRO A 266 -11.28 12.85 13.52
N ASN A 267 -10.71 14.04 13.28
CA ASN A 267 -11.44 15.29 13.02
C ASN A 267 -11.61 15.58 11.52
N ASN A 268 -10.90 14.85 10.65
CA ASN A 268 -10.98 15.06 9.21
C ASN A 268 -10.98 13.76 8.38
N GLY A 269 -10.53 12.64 8.95
CA GLY A 269 -10.47 11.34 8.27
C GLY A 269 -9.18 11.09 7.50
N GLU A 270 -8.17 11.95 7.65
CA GLU A 270 -6.85 11.76 7.06
C GLU A 270 -6.11 10.58 7.70
N ILE A 271 -5.53 9.73 6.87
CA ILE A 271 -4.63 8.66 7.32
C ILE A 271 -3.21 9.24 7.37
N LEU A 272 -2.66 9.35 8.58
CA LEU A 272 -1.31 9.89 8.81
C LEU A 272 -0.23 8.84 8.62
N ALA A 273 -0.55 7.58 8.95
CA ALA A 273 0.26 6.41 8.68
C ALA A 273 -0.62 5.17 8.57
N MET A 274 -0.24 4.24 7.70
CA MET A 274 -0.85 2.93 7.55
C MET A 274 0.25 1.96 7.13
N ALA A 275 0.53 0.98 7.97
CA ALA A 275 1.59 0.02 7.77
C ALA A 275 1.14 -1.38 8.16
N SER A 276 1.65 -2.37 7.46
CA SER A 276 1.50 -3.78 7.81
C SER A 276 2.82 -4.55 7.70
N TYR A 277 2.90 -5.66 8.38
CA TYR A 277 3.97 -6.65 8.32
C TYR A 277 3.35 -7.98 7.89
N PRO A 278 4.02 -8.75 7.03
CA PRO A 278 5.32 -8.50 6.39
C PRO A 278 5.29 -7.39 5.34
N THR A 279 6.46 -6.78 5.03
CA THR A 279 6.65 -5.73 4.03
C THR A 279 7.32 -6.27 2.78
N PHE A 280 7.24 -5.53 1.66
CA PHE A 280 7.95 -5.85 0.42
C PHE A 280 8.63 -4.62 -0.19
N ASN A 281 9.64 -4.84 -1.04
CA ASN A 281 10.35 -3.77 -1.72
C ASN A 281 9.59 -3.33 -2.98
N LEU A 282 9.13 -2.07 -3.01
CA LEU A 282 8.41 -1.48 -4.15
C LEU A 282 9.23 -1.43 -5.45
N ASN A 283 10.57 -1.38 -5.35
CA ASN A 283 11.45 -1.40 -6.53
C ASN A 283 11.68 -2.82 -7.06
N ASP A 284 11.42 -3.86 -6.25
CA ASP A 284 11.50 -5.27 -6.62
C ASP A 284 10.35 -6.07 -5.99
N PRO A 285 9.09 -5.78 -6.37
CA PRO A 285 7.93 -6.34 -5.69
C PRO A 285 7.72 -7.84 -5.95
N ARG A 286 8.42 -8.41 -6.94
CA ARG A 286 8.34 -9.82 -7.30
C ARG A 286 9.47 -10.66 -6.71
N ASN A 287 10.27 -10.09 -5.83
CA ASN A 287 11.29 -10.83 -5.12
C ASN A 287 10.64 -11.95 -4.28
N THR A 288 11.06 -13.17 -4.52
CA THR A 288 10.59 -14.37 -3.81
C THR A 288 11.59 -14.85 -2.75
N ASP A 289 12.71 -14.14 -2.59
CA ASP A 289 13.71 -14.48 -1.58
C ASP A 289 13.10 -14.37 -0.18
N GLY A 290 13.20 -15.42 0.60
CA GLY A 290 12.66 -15.49 1.96
C GLY A 290 11.15 -15.80 2.05
N LEU A 291 10.46 -16.04 0.93
CA LEU A 291 9.12 -16.61 0.97
C LEU A 291 9.22 -18.12 1.29
N ASP A 292 8.69 -18.50 2.44
CA ASP A 292 8.58 -19.90 2.83
C ASP A 292 7.31 -20.48 2.18
N VAL A 293 7.51 -21.24 1.10
CA VAL A 293 6.40 -21.80 0.31
C VAL A 293 6.57 -23.30 0.24
N GLU A 294 5.67 -24.01 0.87
CA GLU A 294 5.58 -25.47 0.77
C GLU A 294 4.63 -25.89 -0.35
N VAL A 295 5.05 -26.85 -1.14
CA VAL A 295 4.24 -27.44 -2.23
C VAL A 295 4.06 -28.91 -1.96
N ASP A 296 2.81 -29.35 -1.84
CA ASP A 296 2.44 -30.76 -1.69
C ASP A 296 1.78 -31.25 -2.99
N ILE A 297 2.48 -32.10 -3.72
CA ILE A 297 1.95 -32.77 -4.92
C ILE A 297 1.94 -34.25 -4.69
N ASP A 298 0.75 -34.86 -4.78
CA ASP A 298 0.55 -36.30 -4.62
C ASP A 298 1.30 -37.09 -5.72
N PRO A 299 2.37 -37.79 -5.38
CA PRO A 299 3.15 -38.57 -6.35
C PRO A 299 2.35 -39.69 -7.04
N GLU A 300 1.27 -40.20 -6.41
CA GLU A 300 0.42 -41.26 -6.98
C GLU A 300 -0.30 -40.77 -8.26
N LYS A 301 -0.60 -39.49 -8.39
CA LYS A 301 -1.15 -38.90 -9.60
C LYS A 301 -0.22 -39.03 -10.81
N PHE A 302 1.09 -39.19 -10.59
CA PHE A 302 2.13 -39.33 -11.62
C PHE A 302 2.59 -40.78 -11.79
N GLY A 303 1.84 -41.72 -11.24
CA GLY A 303 2.10 -43.14 -11.34
C GLY A 303 2.96 -43.74 -10.25
N GLY A 304 3.10 -42.99 -9.13
CA GLY A 304 3.84 -43.33 -7.95
C GLY A 304 5.35 -43.16 -8.07
N ILE A 305 6.01 -43.15 -6.93
CA ILE A 305 7.46 -42.90 -6.79
C ILE A 305 8.30 -43.74 -7.77
N GLY A 306 7.92 -45.04 -7.97
CA GLY A 306 8.65 -45.92 -8.88
C GLY A 306 8.71 -45.44 -10.34
N LYS A 307 7.65 -44.81 -10.88
CA LYS A 307 7.63 -44.25 -12.23
C LYS A 307 8.33 -42.90 -12.35
N ILE A 308 8.27 -42.09 -11.30
CA ILE A 308 9.00 -40.82 -11.23
C ILE A 308 10.50 -41.11 -11.34
N LEU A 309 10.98 -42.16 -10.68
CA LEU A 309 12.37 -42.59 -10.70
C LEU A 309 12.81 -43.20 -12.04
N GLU A 310 11.94 -43.98 -12.71
CA GLU A 310 12.24 -44.51 -14.05
C GLU A 310 12.39 -43.43 -15.12
N GLY A 311 11.74 -42.25 -14.91
CA GLY A 311 11.83 -41.11 -15.81
C GLY A 311 13.08 -40.25 -15.64
N ASN A 312 13.76 -40.30 -14.51
CA ASN A 312 14.94 -39.50 -14.17
C ASN A 312 16.19 -40.38 -14.05
N ALA A 313 16.96 -40.47 -15.14
CA ALA A 313 18.16 -41.29 -15.24
C ALA A 313 19.30 -40.93 -14.27
N ASP A 314 19.25 -39.76 -13.64
CA ASP A 314 20.30 -39.23 -12.75
C ASP A 314 20.11 -39.66 -11.29
N LEU A 315 19.03 -40.38 -10.97
CA LEU A 315 18.76 -40.97 -9.64
C LEU A 315 19.37 -42.36 -9.44
N GLU A 316 20.13 -42.88 -10.43
CA GLU A 316 20.84 -44.17 -10.27
C GLU A 316 21.92 -44.08 -9.17
N GLY A 317 21.60 -44.52 -7.96
CA GLY A 317 22.53 -44.61 -6.83
C GLY A 317 22.07 -43.92 -5.53
N VAL A 318 20.91 -43.31 -5.52
CA VAL A 318 20.30 -42.67 -4.30
C VAL A 318 19.47 -43.77 -3.58
N ASP A 319 19.67 -43.95 -2.28
CA ASP A 319 18.95 -44.96 -1.47
C ASP A 319 17.55 -44.42 -1.10
N ILE A 320 16.62 -44.61 -2.01
CA ILE A 320 15.29 -43.97 -2.01
C ILE A 320 14.29 -44.82 -1.19
N GLU A 321 14.61 -46.10 -0.88
CA GLU A 321 13.71 -46.95 -0.11
C GLU A 321 13.46 -46.44 1.34
N ASN A 322 14.25 -45.48 1.81
CA ASN A 322 14.17 -44.90 3.15
C ASN A 322 13.90 -43.38 3.17
N MET A 323 13.56 -42.76 2.04
CA MET A 323 13.19 -41.32 1.96
C MET A 323 11.68 -41.14 2.08
N ASP A 324 11.28 -40.10 2.81
CA ASP A 324 9.89 -39.61 2.78
C ASP A 324 9.62 -38.80 1.53
N ASP A 325 8.34 -38.47 1.25
CA ASP A 325 7.92 -37.78 0.03
C ASP A 325 8.56 -36.37 -0.09
N ALA A 326 8.79 -35.68 1.02
CA ALA A 326 9.46 -34.38 1.06
C ALA A 326 10.96 -34.50 0.70
N GLN A 327 11.63 -35.54 1.15
CA GLN A 327 13.03 -35.83 0.82
C GLN A 327 13.21 -36.22 -0.65
N ILE A 328 12.23 -36.88 -1.23
CA ILE A 328 12.21 -37.22 -2.66
C ILE A 328 11.98 -35.96 -3.50
N ALA A 329 11.04 -35.12 -3.12
CA ALA A 329 10.80 -33.83 -3.76
C ALA A 329 12.04 -32.91 -3.72
N GLU A 330 12.72 -32.88 -2.58
CA GLU A 330 13.96 -32.11 -2.41
C GLU A 330 15.12 -32.64 -3.25
N ALA A 331 15.23 -33.98 -3.39
CA ALA A 331 16.24 -34.59 -4.25
C ALA A 331 16.00 -34.28 -5.74
N VAL A 332 14.75 -34.34 -6.18
CA VAL A 332 14.35 -33.99 -7.56
C VAL A 332 14.59 -32.47 -7.81
N ARG A 333 14.28 -31.62 -6.84
CA ARG A 333 14.53 -30.17 -6.92
C ARG A 333 16.01 -29.83 -7.06
N LYS A 334 16.87 -30.43 -6.23
CA LYS A 334 18.32 -30.19 -6.29
C LYS A 334 18.93 -30.61 -7.63
N MET A 335 18.38 -31.65 -8.25
CA MET A 335 18.83 -32.10 -9.57
C MET A 335 18.37 -31.18 -10.69
N ALA A 336 17.15 -30.64 -10.62
CA ALA A 336 16.69 -29.61 -11.54
C ALA A 336 17.57 -28.33 -11.46
N GLU A 337 17.92 -27.88 -10.25
CA GLU A 337 18.82 -26.74 -10.02
C GLU A 337 20.27 -26.97 -10.47
N GLU A 338 20.77 -28.22 -10.44
CA GLU A 338 22.12 -28.59 -10.93
C GLU A 338 22.16 -28.79 -12.45
N GLY A 339 21.04 -29.22 -13.07
CA GLY A 339 20.88 -29.35 -14.52
C GLY A 339 20.90 -28.03 -15.28
N ASP A 340 20.41 -26.96 -14.67
CA ASP A 340 20.39 -25.61 -15.27
C ASP A 340 21.80 -24.93 -15.37
N LYS A 341 22.83 -25.52 -14.76
CA LYS A 341 24.20 -24.98 -14.84
C LYS A 341 24.97 -25.42 -16.06
N GLU A 342 24.45 -26.33 -16.88
CA GLU A 342 25.12 -26.83 -18.10
C GLU A 342 24.31 -26.65 -19.41
N GLY A 343 23.15 -25.97 -19.39
CA GLY A 343 22.33 -25.75 -20.60
C GLY A 343 22.00 -24.29 -20.80
N GLU A 344 22.40 -23.73 -21.95
CA GLU A 344 21.98 -22.39 -22.41
C GLU A 344 20.46 -22.25 -22.36
N ALA A 345 19.97 -21.25 -21.64
CA ALA A 345 18.56 -20.90 -21.55
C ALA A 345 17.96 -20.60 -22.94
N PRO A 346 16.83 -21.18 -23.31
CA PRO A 346 16.07 -20.72 -24.46
C PRO A 346 15.45 -19.36 -24.16
N LYS A 347 15.75 -18.40 -25.02
CA LYS A 347 15.20 -17.02 -25.02
C LYS A 347 13.68 -17.09 -25.01
N ALA A 348 13.07 -16.50 -24.00
CA ALA A 348 11.64 -16.24 -23.98
C ALA A 348 11.26 -15.29 -25.11
N ASP A 349 10.63 -15.80 -26.14
CA ASP A 349 9.96 -15.02 -27.16
C ASP A 349 8.65 -14.45 -26.58
N ASP A 350 8.48 -13.16 -26.80
CA ASP A 350 7.28 -12.37 -26.56
C ASP A 350 6.03 -13.08 -27.14
N ALA A 351 5.31 -13.81 -26.33
CA ALA A 351 3.96 -14.30 -26.64
C ALA A 351 2.95 -13.46 -25.88
N GLY A 352 2.48 -12.38 -26.52
CA GLY A 352 1.34 -11.61 -26.05
C GLY A 352 0.11 -12.53 -26.00
N ILE A 353 -0.44 -12.70 -24.83
CA ILE A 353 -1.74 -13.35 -24.64
C ILE A 353 -2.83 -12.32 -24.92
N ASP A 354 -3.46 -12.48 -26.06
CA ASP A 354 -4.64 -11.72 -26.49
C ASP A 354 -5.89 -12.32 -25.82
N ILE A 355 -6.41 -11.65 -24.82
CA ILE A 355 -7.70 -12.03 -24.21
C ILE A 355 -8.80 -11.29 -24.96
N SER A 356 -9.41 -11.93 -25.95
CA SER A 356 -10.62 -11.46 -26.58
C SER A 356 -11.84 -11.81 -25.74
N ILE A 357 -12.47 -10.80 -25.15
CA ILE A 357 -13.81 -10.90 -24.56
C ILE A 357 -14.81 -10.92 -25.71
N GLY A 358 -15.44 -12.07 -25.93
CA GLY A 358 -16.57 -12.22 -26.83
C GLY A 358 -17.86 -11.77 -26.16
N ASP A 359 -18.42 -10.68 -26.69
CA ASP A 359 -19.79 -10.25 -26.46
C ASP A 359 -20.68 -10.91 -27.52
N ASP A 360 -21.70 -11.67 -27.10
CA ASP A 360 -22.80 -12.00 -27.98
C ASP A 360 -24.12 -12.11 -27.21
N GLY A 361 -24.93 -11.07 -27.39
CA GLY A 361 -26.31 -11.05 -26.99
C GLY A 361 -27.20 -11.67 -28.10
N GLY A 362 -28.19 -12.47 -27.70
CA GLY A 362 -29.25 -12.94 -28.54
C GLY A 362 -30.50 -13.25 -27.74
N MET A 363 -31.46 -12.32 -27.80
CA MET A 363 -32.84 -12.58 -27.35
C MET A 363 -33.57 -13.46 -28.34
N GLU A 364 -34.34 -14.44 -27.86
CA GLU A 364 -35.58 -14.84 -28.50
C GLU A 364 -36.67 -15.26 -27.50
N ASN A 365 -37.89 -14.77 -27.76
CA ASN A 365 -39.13 -14.95 -27.01
C ASN A 365 -39.80 -16.30 -27.30
N GLY A 366 -40.54 -16.83 -26.31
CA GLY A 366 -41.54 -17.87 -26.55
C GLY A 366 -42.23 -18.45 -25.32
N ALA A 367 -43.34 -17.82 -24.93
CA ALA A 367 -44.65 -18.32 -24.42
C ALA A 367 -44.76 -19.49 -23.41
N LEU A 368 -45.20 -19.12 -22.21
CA LEU A 368 -46.22 -19.64 -21.26
C LEU A 368 -46.54 -21.17 -21.21
N ALA A 369 -46.19 -21.79 -20.07
CA ALA A 369 -46.97 -22.82 -19.37
C ALA A 369 -46.60 -22.76 -17.88
N ASP A 370 -47.59 -23.06 -17.04
CA ASP A 370 -47.61 -22.84 -15.57
C ASP A 370 -46.74 -23.87 -14.85
N PRO A 371 -45.88 -23.41 -13.87
CA PRO A 371 -44.78 -24.26 -13.42
C PRO A 371 -44.54 -24.18 -11.91
N GLU A 372 -45.38 -24.60 -11.05
CA GLU A 372 -45.04 -24.73 -9.63
C GLU A 372 -44.57 -26.12 -9.17
N GLN A 373 -44.63 -27.14 -10.02
CA GLN A 373 -44.19 -28.50 -9.69
C GLN A 373 -43.03 -29.05 -10.57
N GLU A 374 -42.80 -28.48 -11.74
CA GLU A 374 -41.64 -28.88 -12.57
C GLU A 374 -40.36 -28.06 -12.23
N ALA A 375 -40.49 -26.94 -11.50
CA ALA A 375 -39.39 -26.05 -11.17
C ALA A 375 -38.48 -26.60 -10.03
N GLU A 376 -39.05 -27.32 -9.05
CA GLU A 376 -38.26 -27.87 -7.94
C GLU A 376 -37.40 -29.07 -8.40
N GLU A 377 -37.94 -29.94 -9.27
CA GLU A 377 -37.15 -31.07 -9.81
C GLU A 377 -36.11 -30.62 -10.87
N GLU A 378 -36.33 -29.51 -11.58
CA GLU A 378 -35.31 -28.94 -12.51
C GLU A 378 -34.26 -28.12 -11.78
N GLU A 379 -34.52 -27.52 -10.62
CA GLU A 379 -33.51 -26.85 -9.80
C GLU A 379 -32.61 -27.84 -9.07
N GLU A 380 -33.16 -28.93 -8.52
CA GLU A 380 -32.33 -30.01 -7.94
C GLU A 380 -31.43 -30.68 -9.00
N GLN A 381 -31.97 -30.95 -10.21
CA GLN A 381 -31.13 -31.50 -11.29
C GLN A 381 -30.10 -30.51 -11.87
N LYS A 382 -30.35 -29.22 -11.79
CA LYS A 382 -29.39 -28.17 -12.18
C LYS A 382 -28.35 -27.89 -11.08
N GLU A 383 -28.70 -28.09 -9.83
CA GLU A 383 -27.74 -28.08 -8.73
C GLU A 383 -26.85 -29.33 -8.74
N GLU A 384 -27.43 -30.53 -8.92
CA GLU A 384 -26.62 -31.75 -9.10
C GLU A 384 -25.72 -31.70 -10.35
N GLN A 385 -26.19 -31.12 -11.47
CA GLN A 385 -25.34 -30.93 -12.66
C GLN A 385 -24.28 -29.83 -12.48
N LYS A 386 -24.58 -28.81 -11.70
CA LYS A 386 -23.55 -27.80 -11.34
C LYS A 386 -22.53 -28.32 -10.33
N GLU A 387 -22.92 -29.20 -9.43
CA GLU A 387 -21.97 -29.91 -8.54
C GLU A 387 -21.16 -30.96 -9.32
N GLU A 388 -21.73 -31.65 -10.30
CA GLU A 388 -20.99 -32.56 -11.21
C GLU A 388 -20.09 -31.82 -12.22
N GLU A 389 -20.45 -30.60 -12.68
CA GLU A 389 -19.61 -29.75 -13.53
C GLU A 389 -18.56 -28.99 -12.71
N ALA A 390 -18.86 -28.56 -11.48
CA ALA A 390 -17.90 -28.00 -10.54
C ALA A 390 -16.89 -29.05 -10.02
N GLY A 391 -17.21 -30.33 -10.12
CA GLY A 391 -16.30 -31.46 -9.82
C GLY A 391 -15.34 -31.86 -10.92
N LYS A 392 -15.36 -31.18 -12.09
CA LYS A 392 -14.35 -31.31 -13.14
C LYS A 392 -13.47 -30.06 -13.20
N GLU A 393 -12.78 -29.76 -12.12
CA GLU A 393 -11.55 -28.99 -12.24
C GLU A 393 -10.61 -29.81 -13.11
N GLU A 394 -10.30 -29.32 -14.31
CA GLU A 394 -9.23 -29.90 -15.12
C GLU A 394 -7.97 -29.89 -14.24
N ASP A 395 -7.39 -31.06 -14.01
CA ASP A 395 -6.16 -31.18 -13.24
C ASP A 395 -5.12 -30.25 -13.88
N PRO A 396 -4.69 -29.16 -13.18
CA PRO A 396 -3.78 -28.16 -13.75
C PRO A 396 -2.43 -28.74 -14.13
N TYR A 397 -2.13 -29.98 -13.70
CA TYR A 397 -0.89 -30.70 -13.93
C TYR A 397 -1.04 -31.88 -14.92
N ALA A 398 -2.22 -32.04 -15.54
CA ALA A 398 -2.48 -33.11 -16.49
C ALA A 398 -1.51 -33.08 -17.67
N GLY A 399 -0.77 -34.16 -17.84
CA GLY A 399 0.16 -34.36 -18.96
C GLY A 399 1.58 -33.84 -18.71
N LEU A 400 1.87 -33.27 -17.53
CA LEU A 400 3.21 -32.91 -17.08
C LEU A 400 3.91 -34.14 -16.45
N THR A 401 5.23 -34.10 -16.42
CA THR A 401 6.02 -34.93 -15.54
C THR A 401 5.92 -34.45 -14.09
N TYR A 402 6.31 -35.26 -13.11
CA TYR A 402 6.30 -34.85 -11.71
C TYR A 402 7.16 -33.59 -11.46
N ALA A 403 8.34 -33.50 -12.06
CA ALA A 403 9.24 -32.38 -11.94
C ALA A 403 8.59 -31.06 -12.52
N GLU A 404 8.03 -31.14 -13.75
CA GLU A 404 7.33 -30.00 -14.36
C GLU A 404 6.10 -29.57 -13.56
N ALA A 405 5.36 -30.54 -12.99
CA ALA A 405 4.22 -30.26 -12.13
C ALA A 405 4.64 -29.59 -10.82
N TYR A 406 5.75 -30.02 -10.23
CA TYR A 406 6.32 -29.44 -9.01
C TYR A 406 6.82 -28.02 -9.25
N GLU A 407 7.58 -27.78 -10.32
CA GLU A 407 8.04 -26.42 -10.69
C GLU A 407 6.86 -25.48 -10.90
N LYS A 408 5.85 -25.92 -11.64
CA LYS A 408 4.64 -25.13 -11.87
C LYS A 408 3.89 -24.85 -10.57
N ALA A 409 3.69 -25.85 -9.72
CA ALA A 409 3.03 -25.66 -8.43
C ALA A 409 3.81 -24.75 -7.52
N LEU A 410 5.15 -24.79 -7.56
CA LEU A 410 6.02 -23.89 -6.82
C LEU A 410 5.90 -22.44 -7.34
N GLU A 411 5.84 -22.24 -8.66
CA GLU A 411 5.59 -20.93 -9.26
C GLU A 411 4.22 -20.39 -8.87
N ASP A 412 3.17 -21.22 -8.97
CA ASP A 412 1.80 -20.87 -8.61
C ASP A 412 1.71 -20.49 -7.11
N ALA A 413 2.32 -21.30 -6.23
CA ALA A 413 2.36 -21.05 -4.79
C ALA A 413 3.17 -19.79 -4.42
N LYS A 414 4.31 -19.54 -5.09
CA LYS A 414 5.07 -18.30 -4.95
C LYS A 414 4.25 -17.08 -5.39
N MET A 415 3.50 -17.21 -6.50
CA MET A 415 2.63 -16.13 -6.97
C MET A 415 1.46 -15.88 -6.02
N GLU A 416 0.89 -16.93 -5.43
CA GLU A 416 -0.15 -16.80 -4.40
C GLU A 416 0.38 -16.11 -3.14
N ALA A 417 1.58 -16.49 -2.68
CA ALA A 417 2.25 -15.85 -1.55
C ALA A 417 2.55 -14.36 -1.83
N LEU A 418 3.04 -14.02 -3.03
CA LEU A 418 3.22 -12.63 -3.46
C LEU A 418 1.90 -11.86 -3.50
N ASN A 419 0.84 -12.44 -4.05
CA ASN A 419 -0.49 -11.82 -4.07
C ASN A 419 -1.05 -11.60 -2.65
N ALA A 420 -0.73 -12.49 -1.71
CA ALA A 420 -1.08 -12.28 -0.30
C ALA A 420 -0.26 -11.15 0.33
N LEU A 421 1.05 -11.11 0.04
CA LEU A 421 1.98 -10.08 0.52
C LEU A 421 1.64 -8.66 0.02
N TRP A 422 1.16 -8.52 -1.23
CA TRP A 422 0.80 -7.23 -1.81
C TRP A 422 -0.56 -6.68 -1.33
N LYS A 423 -1.34 -7.47 -0.60
CA LYS A 423 -2.63 -7.05 -0.05
C LYS A 423 -2.42 -6.27 1.23
N ASN A 424 -2.92 -5.05 1.28
CA ASN A 424 -2.90 -4.23 2.48
C ASN A 424 -3.73 -4.87 3.60
N PHE A 425 -3.07 -5.39 4.64
CA PHE A 425 -3.71 -6.05 5.78
C PHE A 425 -4.75 -5.15 6.46
N CYS A 426 -4.49 -3.84 6.55
CA CYS A 426 -5.35 -2.90 7.26
C CYS A 426 -6.73 -2.69 6.61
N ILE A 427 -6.86 -2.94 5.30
CA ILE A 427 -8.12 -2.72 4.57
C ILE A 427 -8.69 -4.00 3.95
N ASN A 428 -7.85 -5.02 3.70
CA ASN A 428 -8.25 -6.26 3.03
C ASN A 428 -8.57 -7.39 4.01
N SER A 429 -7.75 -7.56 5.06
CA SER A 429 -7.91 -8.67 5.99
C SER A 429 -9.06 -8.43 6.96
N THR A 430 -9.85 -9.49 7.18
CA THR A 430 -11.03 -9.45 8.04
C THR A 430 -10.84 -10.33 9.27
N TYR A 431 -11.25 -9.85 10.42
CA TYR A 431 -11.12 -10.55 11.69
C TYR A 431 -12.26 -10.16 12.64
N GLU A 432 -12.48 -10.97 13.68
CA GLU A 432 -13.40 -10.64 14.75
C GLU A 432 -12.80 -9.54 15.64
N PRO A 433 -13.50 -8.39 15.85
CA PRO A 433 -12.92 -7.25 16.57
C PRO A 433 -12.66 -7.53 18.06
N GLY A 434 -13.27 -8.57 18.64
CA GLY A 434 -13.17 -8.87 20.03
C GLY A 434 -13.60 -7.69 20.92
N SER A 435 -12.92 -7.50 22.04
CA SER A 435 -13.30 -6.50 23.03
C SER A 435 -13.20 -5.04 22.57
N THR A 436 -12.62 -4.73 21.42
CA THR A 436 -12.66 -3.38 20.83
C THR A 436 -14.06 -2.99 20.35
N MET A 437 -14.98 -3.96 20.19
CA MET A 437 -16.40 -3.71 19.92
C MET A 437 -17.16 -3.10 21.12
N LYS A 438 -16.67 -3.29 22.32
CA LYS A 438 -17.41 -2.93 23.55
C LYS A 438 -17.77 -1.44 23.69
N PRO A 439 -16.90 -0.48 23.36
CA PRO A 439 -17.27 0.94 23.32
C PRO A 439 -18.45 1.22 22.40
N PHE A 440 -18.54 0.58 21.22
CA PHE A 440 -19.63 0.73 20.28
C PHE A 440 -20.96 0.20 20.86
N THR A 441 -20.91 -0.92 21.56
CA THR A 441 -22.08 -1.50 22.23
C THR A 441 -22.59 -0.60 23.34
N MET A 442 -21.70 -0.02 24.15
CA MET A 442 -22.09 0.96 25.19
C MET A 442 -22.68 2.23 24.59
N ALA A 443 -22.01 2.78 23.55
CA ALA A 443 -22.47 3.95 22.84
C ALA A 443 -23.89 3.76 22.29
N THR A 444 -24.16 2.60 21.69
CA THR A 444 -25.50 2.24 21.18
C THR A 444 -26.57 2.31 22.27
N GLY A 445 -26.28 1.75 23.44
CA GLY A 445 -27.23 1.74 24.52
C GLY A 445 -27.44 3.10 25.22
N LEU A 446 -26.39 3.92 25.30
CA LEU A 446 -26.44 5.28 25.81
C LEU A 446 -27.20 6.21 24.89
N GLU A 447 -26.92 6.15 23.59
CA GLU A 447 -27.53 7.01 22.56
C GLU A 447 -29.04 6.79 22.45
N GLU A 448 -29.52 5.56 22.55
CA GLU A 448 -30.96 5.24 22.54
C GLU A 448 -31.63 5.43 23.92
N GLY A 449 -30.86 5.89 24.95
CA GLY A 449 -31.37 6.11 26.28
C GLY A 449 -31.81 4.83 27.01
N ILE A 450 -31.42 3.66 26.53
CA ILE A 450 -31.67 2.36 27.12
C ILE A 450 -30.76 2.18 28.36
N LEU A 451 -29.51 2.64 28.22
CA LEU A 451 -28.53 2.69 29.33
C LEU A 451 -28.41 4.14 29.82
N LYS A 452 -28.22 4.28 31.13
CA LYS A 452 -28.07 5.59 31.81
C LYS A 452 -26.61 5.87 32.19
N GLY A 453 -25.79 4.83 32.31
CA GLY A 453 -24.41 4.93 32.75
C GLY A 453 -24.22 4.71 34.27
N ASP A 454 -25.29 4.40 35.00
CA ASP A 454 -25.28 4.14 36.45
C ASP A 454 -25.59 2.66 36.79
N GLU A 455 -25.71 1.79 35.76
CA GLU A 455 -26.03 0.39 35.94
C GLU A 455 -24.88 -0.36 36.64
N SER A 456 -25.28 -1.47 37.25
CA SER A 456 -24.32 -2.43 37.81
C SER A 456 -24.58 -3.84 37.31
N TYR A 457 -23.48 -4.59 37.10
CA TYR A 457 -23.51 -5.93 36.53
C TYR A 457 -22.82 -6.92 37.46
N VAL A 458 -23.42 -8.09 37.65
CA VAL A 458 -22.80 -9.19 38.39
C VAL A 458 -22.24 -10.21 37.41
N CYS A 459 -20.96 -10.51 37.52
CA CYS A 459 -20.24 -11.51 36.75
C CYS A 459 -19.75 -12.65 37.68
N ASN A 460 -20.26 -13.84 37.45
CA ASN A 460 -19.85 -15.08 38.13
C ASN A 460 -18.97 -15.98 37.23
N GLY A 461 -18.36 -15.40 36.20
CA GLY A 461 -17.47 -16.11 35.26
C GLY A 461 -18.18 -16.81 34.11
N VAL A 462 -19.49 -17.00 34.17
CA VAL A 462 -20.30 -17.64 33.12
C VAL A 462 -21.71 -17.06 33.11
N THR A 463 -22.36 -17.10 31.96
CA THR A 463 -23.81 -16.82 31.82
C THR A 463 -24.41 -17.72 30.77
N GLU A 464 -25.69 -18.04 30.90
CA GLU A 464 -26.44 -18.82 29.92
C GLU A 464 -27.25 -17.90 29.01
N VAL A 465 -27.07 -18.07 27.69
CA VAL A 465 -27.82 -17.35 26.66
C VAL A 465 -28.23 -18.33 25.58
N GLY A 466 -29.52 -18.38 25.23
CA GLY A 466 -30.03 -19.24 24.15
C GLY A 466 -29.78 -20.74 24.40
N GLY A 467 -29.68 -21.17 25.65
CA GLY A 467 -29.37 -22.57 26.03
C GLY A 467 -27.85 -22.92 25.98
N HIS A 468 -26.98 -21.95 25.72
CA HIS A 468 -25.53 -22.14 25.71
C HIS A 468 -24.87 -21.43 26.88
N GLN A 469 -23.91 -22.09 27.52
CA GLN A 469 -23.08 -21.49 28.57
C GLN A 469 -21.89 -20.73 27.91
N ILE A 470 -21.87 -19.41 28.08
CA ILE A 470 -20.81 -18.55 27.53
C ILE A 470 -19.99 -17.99 28.70
N HIS A 471 -18.69 -18.15 28.61
CA HIS A 471 -17.77 -17.79 29.67
C HIS A 471 -17.20 -16.37 29.52
N CYS A 472 -16.91 -15.77 30.67
CA CYS A 472 -16.08 -14.58 30.74
C CYS A 472 -14.60 -14.95 30.57
N SER A 473 -13.77 -14.00 30.15
CA SER A 473 -12.32 -14.14 30.20
C SER A 473 -11.80 -14.47 31.60
N ASN A 474 -12.35 -13.81 32.63
CA ASN A 474 -12.14 -14.23 34.02
C ASN A 474 -13.12 -15.33 34.38
N ARG A 475 -12.69 -16.58 34.36
CA ARG A 475 -13.52 -17.76 34.69
C ARG A 475 -14.01 -17.78 36.13
N LEU A 476 -13.31 -17.10 37.04
CA LEU A 476 -13.73 -16.96 38.46
C LEU A 476 -14.82 -15.88 38.65
N GLY A 477 -15.00 -15.04 37.61
CA GLY A 477 -15.92 -13.91 37.64
C GLY A 477 -15.29 -12.64 38.23
N HIS A 478 -15.86 -11.50 37.87
CA HIS A 478 -15.42 -10.17 38.32
C HIS A 478 -16.19 -9.68 39.54
N GLY A 479 -17.18 -10.43 40.02
CA GLY A 479 -18.11 -9.95 41.08
C GLY A 479 -19.04 -8.86 40.56
N THR A 480 -19.35 -7.86 41.40
CA THR A 480 -20.21 -6.73 41.04
C THR A 480 -19.36 -5.62 40.42
N LEU A 481 -19.70 -5.23 39.18
CA LEU A 481 -19.05 -4.16 38.42
C LEU A 481 -20.01 -2.99 38.24
N THR A 482 -19.48 -1.78 38.30
CA THR A 482 -20.16 -0.57 37.82
C THR A 482 -20.23 -0.56 36.28
N PHE A 483 -20.96 0.36 35.70
CA PHE A 483 -21.00 0.57 34.24
C PHE A 483 -19.59 0.78 33.67
N SER A 484 -18.80 1.70 34.25
CA SER A 484 -17.40 1.92 33.86
C SER A 484 -16.54 0.68 34.10
N GLY A 485 -16.65 0.06 35.29
CA GLY A 485 -15.91 -1.15 35.64
C GLY A 485 -16.18 -2.34 34.69
N ALA A 486 -17.34 -2.41 34.05
CA ALA A 486 -17.63 -3.41 33.01
C ALA A 486 -16.74 -3.25 31.78
N LEU A 487 -16.41 -2.02 31.37
CA LEU A 487 -15.49 -1.72 30.26
C LEU A 487 -14.03 -1.82 30.71
N GLU A 488 -13.69 -1.27 31.88
CA GLU A 488 -12.33 -1.31 32.46
C GLU A 488 -11.81 -2.73 32.58
N GLN A 489 -12.65 -3.66 33.12
CA GLN A 489 -12.31 -5.07 33.28
C GLN A 489 -12.65 -5.91 32.04
N SER A 490 -13.14 -5.30 30.99
CA SER A 490 -13.50 -5.98 29.73
C SER A 490 -14.41 -7.20 29.93
N CYS A 491 -15.44 -7.10 30.79
CA CYS A 491 -16.27 -8.20 31.27
C CYS A 491 -17.28 -8.69 30.22
N ASN A 492 -17.07 -9.87 29.59
CA ASN A 492 -18.00 -10.42 28.59
C ASN A 492 -19.42 -10.63 29.14
N VAL A 493 -19.57 -11.11 30.39
CA VAL A 493 -20.88 -11.33 30.98
C VAL A 493 -21.68 -10.03 31.11
N ALA A 494 -21.05 -8.92 31.47
CA ALA A 494 -21.71 -7.63 31.51
C ALA A 494 -22.17 -7.22 30.10
N PHE A 495 -21.30 -7.38 29.07
CA PHE A 495 -21.61 -7.01 27.72
C PHE A 495 -22.69 -7.86 27.04
N MET A 496 -22.75 -9.17 27.34
CA MET A 496 -23.89 -10.02 26.95
C MET A 496 -25.22 -9.49 27.49
N LYS A 497 -25.23 -9.04 28.75
CA LYS A 497 -26.42 -8.44 29.36
C LYS A 497 -26.78 -7.10 28.71
N ILE A 498 -25.80 -6.26 28.48
CA ILE A 498 -25.95 -4.98 27.75
C ILE A 498 -26.53 -5.23 26.36
N GLY A 499 -25.94 -6.09 25.56
CA GLY A 499 -26.39 -6.40 24.19
C GLY A 499 -27.82 -6.97 24.18
N THR A 500 -28.13 -7.88 25.09
CA THR A 500 -29.48 -8.43 25.25
C THR A 500 -30.50 -7.35 25.63
N THR A 501 -30.11 -6.38 26.48
CA THR A 501 -30.95 -5.25 26.90
C THR A 501 -31.19 -4.29 25.73
N ILE A 502 -30.20 -4.01 24.90
CA ILE A 502 -30.30 -3.18 23.68
C ILE A 502 -31.23 -3.86 22.66
N GLY A 503 -31.10 -5.16 22.49
CA GLY A 503 -31.88 -5.94 21.53
C GLY A 503 -31.36 -5.85 20.09
N LYS A 504 -31.63 -6.90 19.30
CA LYS A 504 -31.01 -7.10 17.98
C LYS A 504 -31.28 -5.97 16.98
N SER A 505 -32.48 -5.42 16.95
CA SER A 505 -32.84 -4.40 15.95
C SER A 505 -32.03 -3.10 16.13
N ILE A 506 -31.85 -2.65 17.35
CA ILE A 506 -31.07 -1.45 17.67
C ILE A 506 -29.60 -1.74 17.48
N PHE A 507 -29.10 -2.88 17.95
CA PHE A 507 -27.72 -3.29 17.80
C PHE A 507 -27.31 -3.31 16.31
N MET A 508 -28.09 -3.94 15.45
CA MET A 508 -27.82 -4.00 14.01
C MET A 508 -27.94 -2.64 13.32
N LYS A 509 -28.88 -1.79 13.72
CA LYS A 509 -28.99 -0.40 13.25
C LYS A 509 -27.68 0.34 13.47
N TYR A 510 -27.10 0.24 14.66
CA TYR A 510 -25.85 0.94 15.01
C TYR A 510 -24.63 0.31 14.37
N ASN A 511 -24.59 -1.02 14.19
CA ASN A 511 -23.52 -1.64 13.39
C ASN A 511 -23.45 -1.04 11.99
N GLN A 512 -24.59 -0.82 11.33
CA GLN A 512 -24.62 -0.12 10.04
C GLN A 512 -24.25 1.37 10.14
N LEU A 513 -24.64 2.04 11.24
CA LEU A 513 -24.24 3.43 11.47
C LEU A 513 -22.72 3.56 11.67
N PHE A 514 -22.08 2.59 12.31
CA PHE A 514 -20.62 2.51 12.45
C PHE A 514 -19.92 1.96 11.19
N ASN A 515 -20.68 1.64 10.16
CA ASN A 515 -20.22 1.16 8.84
C ASN A 515 -19.74 -0.30 8.82
N PHE A 516 -20.06 -1.10 9.84
CA PHE A 516 -19.75 -2.53 9.83
C PHE A 516 -20.62 -3.24 8.78
N GLY A 517 -19.98 -4.10 7.98
CA GLY A 517 -20.59 -4.72 6.81
C GLY A 517 -20.63 -3.85 5.53
N LEU A 518 -20.11 -2.62 5.56
CA LEU A 518 -20.09 -1.70 4.43
C LEU A 518 -18.66 -1.24 4.15
N LYS A 519 -18.31 -1.02 2.88
CA LYS A 519 -17.04 -0.39 2.52
C LYS A 519 -16.94 1.03 3.06
N THR A 520 -15.77 1.41 3.56
CA THR A 520 -15.50 2.79 3.96
C THR A 520 -15.31 3.69 2.75
N ASN A 521 -15.00 3.07 1.60
CA ASN A 521 -14.62 3.72 0.35
C ASN A 521 -13.38 4.61 0.52
N ILE A 522 -12.40 4.13 1.28
CA ILE A 522 -11.06 4.71 1.28
C ILE A 522 -10.52 4.73 -0.16
N ASP A 523 -9.70 5.69 -0.48
CA ASP A 523 -9.12 5.88 -1.81
C ASP A 523 -7.89 4.98 -2.08
N LEU A 524 -8.04 3.71 -1.73
CA LEU A 524 -7.09 2.62 -1.98
C LEU A 524 -7.82 1.43 -2.62
N THR A 525 -7.11 0.67 -3.45
CA THR A 525 -7.63 -0.58 -4.00
C THR A 525 -7.58 -1.72 -2.98
N GLY A 526 -8.40 -2.74 -3.16
CA GLY A 526 -8.35 -3.95 -2.34
C GLY A 526 -9.15 -3.90 -1.05
N GLU A 527 -9.95 -2.86 -0.77
CA GLU A 527 -10.81 -2.84 0.41
C GLU A 527 -11.82 -4.01 0.40
N ALA A 528 -11.79 -4.83 1.46
CA ALA A 528 -12.66 -6.00 1.57
C ALA A 528 -14.14 -5.62 1.72
N LEU A 529 -15.00 -6.43 1.15
CA LEU A 529 -16.44 -6.35 1.33
C LEU A 529 -16.88 -7.31 2.44
N THR A 530 -17.36 -6.77 3.56
CA THR A 530 -17.70 -7.54 4.76
C THR A 530 -19.21 -7.74 4.95
N ASN A 531 -20.05 -7.48 3.96
CA ASN A 531 -21.50 -7.54 4.06
C ASN A 531 -22.05 -8.95 4.35
N THR A 532 -21.34 -10.00 3.91
CA THR A 532 -21.67 -11.40 4.20
C THR A 532 -21.05 -11.93 5.48
N LEU A 533 -20.17 -11.14 6.10
CA LEU A 533 -19.43 -11.47 7.31
C LEU A 533 -20.05 -10.86 8.57
N VAL A 534 -21.17 -10.14 8.44
CA VAL A 534 -21.98 -9.63 9.52
C VAL A 534 -23.30 -10.37 9.55
N PHE A 535 -23.94 -10.45 10.73
CA PHE A 535 -25.21 -11.17 10.87
C PHE A 535 -26.35 -10.51 10.05
N ASP A 536 -27.17 -11.37 9.46
CA ASP A 536 -28.49 -10.99 8.98
C ASP A 536 -29.44 -10.86 10.18
N ILE A 537 -30.13 -9.73 10.30
CA ILE A 537 -31.03 -9.44 11.41
C ILE A 537 -32.12 -10.51 11.58
N ASP A 538 -32.63 -11.07 10.47
CA ASP A 538 -33.72 -12.07 10.51
C ASP A 538 -33.20 -13.41 11.02
N LYS A 539 -31.95 -13.75 10.77
CA LYS A 539 -31.29 -15.00 11.20
C LYS A 539 -30.62 -14.91 12.57
N MET A 540 -30.37 -13.69 13.07
CA MET A 540 -29.64 -13.45 14.32
C MET A 540 -30.39 -14.04 15.53
N THR A 541 -29.78 -15.01 16.19
CA THR A 541 -30.27 -15.64 17.42
C THR A 541 -29.91 -14.82 18.67
N PRO A 542 -30.54 -15.10 19.82
CA PRO A 542 -30.12 -14.46 21.10
C PRO A 542 -28.65 -14.73 21.46
N THR A 543 -28.09 -15.87 21.06
CA THR A 543 -26.69 -16.21 21.27
C THR A 543 -25.77 -15.36 20.40
N ASP A 544 -26.14 -15.18 19.12
CA ASP A 544 -25.37 -14.35 18.20
C ASP A 544 -25.32 -12.90 18.67
N LEU A 545 -26.44 -12.34 19.13
CA LEU A 545 -26.51 -11.00 19.70
C LEU A 545 -25.58 -10.87 20.93
N ALA A 546 -25.61 -11.88 21.79
CA ALA A 546 -24.81 -11.87 22.99
C ALA A 546 -23.31 -11.88 22.70
N ILE A 547 -22.84 -12.75 21.78
CA ILE A 547 -21.43 -12.80 21.39
C ILE A 547 -21.00 -11.59 20.59
N SER A 548 -21.87 -11.08 19.70
CA SER A 548 -21.58 -9.87 18.92
C SER A 548 -21.40 -8.63 19.81
N SER A 549 -22.08 -8.58 20.97
CA SER A 549 -22.00 -7.44 21.89
C SER A 549 -20.59 -7.23 22.49
N PHE A 550 -19.75 -8.25 22.48
CA PHE A 550 -18.35 -8.17 22.86
C PHE A 550 -17.37 -8.47 21.72
N GLY A 551 -17.88 -8.52 20.45
CA GLY A 551 -17.09 -8.52 19.24
C GLY A 551 -16.70 -9.89 18.69
N GLN A 552 -17.53 -10.91 18.89
CA GLN A 552 -17.35 -12.22 18.28
C GLN A 552 -18.52 -12.60 17.37
N GLY A 553 -18.30 -13.53 16.43
CA GLY A 553 -19.31 -14.04 15.52
C GLY A 553 -19.52 -13.19 14.26
N PHE A 554 -18.78 -12.11 14.06
CA PHE A 554 -18.78 -11.32 12.83
C PHE A 554 -17.39 -10.73 12.57
N ASN A 555 -17.09 -10.46 11.30
CA ASN A 555 -15.77 -9.94 10.91
C ASN A 555 -15.85 -8.52 10.38
N VAL A 556 -14.80 -7.76 10.63
CA VAL A 556 -14.58 -6.38 10.21
C VAL A 556 -13.13 -6.21 9.73
N THR A 557 -12.84 -5.11 9.04
CA THR A 557 -11.46 -4.69 8.73
C THR A 557 -10.97 -3.64 9.73
N MET A 558 -9.65 -3.44 9.80
CA MET A 558 -9.06 -2.41 10.66
C MET A 558 -9.59 -1.02 10.31
N ILE A 559 -9.68 -0.69 9.00
CA ILE A 559 -10.17 0.62 8.56
C ILE A 559 -11.63 0.87 8.96
N GLN A 560 -12.49 -0.16 8.97
CA GLN A 560 -13.86 -0.04 9.47
C GLN A 560 -13.88 0.27 10.97
N MET A 561 -13.07 -0.45 11.75
CA MET A 561 -12.97 -0.27 13.19
C MET A 561 -12.48 1.11 13.57
N ILE A 562 -11.36 1.56 13.01
CA ILE A 562 -10.78 2.87 13.36
C ILE A 562 -11.69 4.02 12.92
N SER A 563 -12.28 3.95 11.72
CA SER A 563 -13.19 5.00 11.23
C SER A 563 -14.47 5.10 12.09
N GLY A 564 -15.02 3.96 12.49
CA GLY A 564 -16.14 3.91 13.44
C GLY A 564 -15.76 4.47 14.81
N PHE A 565 -14.58 4.11 15.32
CA PHE A 565 -14.10 4.57 16.62
C PHE A 565 -13.80 6.08 16.65
N CYS A 566 -13.23 6.63 15.58
CA CYS A 566 -13.07 8.07 15.43
C CYS A 566 -14.39 8.79 15.66
N SER A 567 -15.48 8.27 15.10
CA SER A 567 -16.82 8.85 15.33
C SER A 567 -17.34 8.74 16.77
N LEU A 568 -16.84 7.78 17.54
CA LEU A 568 -17.20 7.66 18.96
C LEU A 568 -16.55 8.71 19.85
N ILE A 569 -15.41 9.30 19.40
CA ILE A 569 -14.59 10.16 20.26
C ILE A 569 -14.46 11.61 19.78
N ASN A 570 -15.02 11.94 18.61
CA ASN A 570 -14.93 13.27 17.99
C ASN A 570 -16.25 14.07 17.98
N GLY A 571 -17.23 13.69 18.81
CA GLY A 571 -18.57 14.32 18.81
C GLY A 571 -19.61 13.61 17.93
N GLY A 572 -19.31 12.41 17.45
CA GLY A 572 -20.23 11.58 16.66
C GLY A 572 -20.05 11.65 15.17
N TYR A 573 -19.09 12.38 14.64
CA TYR A 573 -18.94 12.62 13.20
C TYR A 573 -18.13 11.51 12.53
N TYR A 574 -18.77 10.77 11.63
CA TYR A 574 -18.09 9.75 10.81
C TYR A 574 -17.56 10.39 9.55
N TYR A 575 -16.24 10.58 9.49
CA TYR A 575 -15.56 11.05 8.27
C TYR A 575 -15.24 9.90 7.32
N LYS A 576 -15.28 10.18 6.01
CA LYS A 576 -14.74 9.26 5.00
C LYS A 576 -13.23 9.21 5.16
N PRO A 577 -12.62 8.03 5.43
CA PRO A 577 -11.16 7.91 5.46
C PRO A 577 -10.58 8.16 4.07
N HIS A 578 -9.43 8.83 4.01
CA HIS A 578 -8.75 9.13 2.74
C HIS A 578 -7.25 9.30 2.96
N VAL A 579 -6.50 9.03 1.89
CA VAL A 579 -5.04 9.13 1.84
C VAL A 579 -4.60 10.31 0.97
N VAL A 580 -5.30 10.62 -0.10
CA VAL A 580 -4.96 11.75 -0.98
C VAL A 580 -5.68 13.00 -0.53
N THR A 581 -4.92 14.10 -0.35
CA THR A 581 -5.43 15.42 0.06
C THR A 581 -5.49 16.41 -1.10
N LYS A 582 -4.54 16.32 -2.06
CA LYS A 582 -4.47 17.22 -3.22
C LYS A 582 -3.97 16.48 -4.45
N ILE A 583 -4.39 16.98 -5.61
CA ILE A 583 -3.88 16.59 -6.91
C ILE A 583 -3.30 17.83 -7.58
N LEU A 584 -2.02 17.76 -7.99
CA LEU A 584 -1.30 18.84 -8.64
C LEU A 584 -1.08 18.50 -10.12
N ASP A 585 -1.08 19.48 -11.00
CA ASP A 585 -0.64 19.31 -12.38
C ASP A 585 0.90 19.18 -12.50
N SER A 586 1.38 18.96 -13.70
CA SER A 586 2.82 18.84 -13.98
C SER A 586 3.62 20.13 -13.71
N ALA A 587 2.96 21.28 -13.56
CA ALA A 587 3.57 22.56 -13.19
C ALA A 587 3.51 22.82 -11.68
N GLY A 588 2.92 21.92 -10.89
CA GLY A 588 2.75 22.06 -9.45
C GLY A 588 1.53 22.87 -9.01
N ALA A 589 0.65 23.26 -9.94
CA ALA A 589 -0.57 23.97 -9.58
C ALA A 589 -1.65 22.97 -9.10
N THR A 590 -2.38 23.33 -8.04
CA THR A 590 -3.46 22.50 -7.51
C THR A 590 -4.62 22.42 -8.50
N VAL A 591 -4.92 21.22 -8.96
CA VAL A 591 -6.06 20.90 -9.82
C VAL A 591 -7.28 20.53 -9.01
N GLU A 592 -7.07 19.78 -7.91
CA GLU A 592 -8.12 19.29 -7.03
C GLU A 592 -7.63 19.27 -5.58
N THR A 593 -8.52 19.63 -4.66
CA THR A 593 -8.32 19.46 -3.22
C THR A 593 -9.41 18.50 -2.73
N VAL A 594 -9.01 17.46 -2.02
CA VAL A 594 -9.93 16.52 -1.38
C VAL A 594 -10.31 17.07 -0.02
N GLU A 595 -11.52 17.66 0.07
CA GLU A 595 -12.00 18.20 1.33
C GLU A 595 -12.48 17.10 2.27
N PRO A 596 -12.24 17.21 3.59
CA PRO A 596 -12.76 16.29 4.59
C PRO A 596 -14.27 16.15 4.49
N ARG A 597 -14.79 14.91 4.39
CA ARG A 597 -16.21 14.65 4.17
C ARG A 597 -16.85 13.94 5.36
N VAL A 598 -17.72 14.62 6.09
CA VAL A 598 -18.63 14.00 7.05
C VAL A 598 -19.69 13.21 6.29
N MET A 599 -19.75 11.91 6.52
CA MET A 599 -20.72 11.01 5.88
C MET A 599 -22.01 10.94 6.67
N LYS A 600 -21.94 10.96 7.99
CA LYS A 600 -23.07 10.80 8.91
C LYS A 600 -22.64 11.17 10.33
N GLN A 601 -23.61 11.41 11.21
CA GLN A 601 -23.43 11.43 12.65
C GLN A 601 -23.87 10.08 13.22
N THR A 602 -23.01 9.40 13.96
CA THR A 602 -23.25 8.06 14.51
C THR A 602 -23.89 8.11 15.89
N VAL A 603 -23.43 9.04 16.73
CA VAL A 603 -23.91 9.30 18.09
C VAL A 603 -23.96 10.79 18.36
N SER A 604 -24.61 11.20 19.43
CA SER A 604 -24.59 12.58 19.91
C SER A 604 -23.23 12.96 20.53
N GLU A 605 -22.97 14.26 20.66
CA GLU A 605 -21.80 14.79 21.33
C GLU A 605 -21.73 14.35 22.80
N GLU A 606 -22.89 14.31 23.51
CA GLU A 606 -23.00 13.83 24.88
C GLU A 606 -22.59 12.35 25.02
N THR A 607 -23.05 11.49 24.09
CA THR A 607 -22.66 10.07 24.10
C THR A 607 -21.17 9.92 23.79
N SER A 608 -20.65 10.69 22.83
CA SER A 608 -19.22 10.72 22.48
C SER A 608 -18.34 11.09 23.67
N GLU A 609 -18.70 12.15 24.43
CA GLU A 609 -17.99 12.56 25.65
C GLU A 609 -17.94 11.44 26.69
N LYS A 610 -19.11 10.82 26.96
CA LYS A 610 -19.19 9.68 27.91
C LYS A 610 -18.33 8.49 27.48
N ILE A 611 -18.28 8.18 26.18
CA ILE A 611 -17.44 7.08 25.68
C ILE A 611 -15.95 7.42 25.79
N ARG A 612 -15.55 8.67 25.56
CA ARG A 612 -14.16 9.11 25.81
C ARG A 612 -13.79 8.86 27.28
N ASP A 613 -14.60 9.34 28.22
CA ASP A 613 -14.36 9.16 29.66
C ASP A 613 -14.22 7.69 30.03
N LEU A 614 -15.10 6.83 29.51
CA LEU A 614 -15.05 5.39 29.74
C LEU A 614 -13.77 4.76 29.16
N CYS A 615 -13.33 5.15 27.98
CA CYS A 615 -12.09 4.66 27.37
C CYS A 615 -10.85 5.18 28.09
N ILE A 616 -10.86 6.40 28.62
CA ILE A 616 -9.83 6.92 29.52
C ILE A 616 -9.74 6.06 30.79
N ALA A 617 -10.86 5.75 31.40
CA ALA A 617 -10.89 4.90 32.60
C ALA A 617 -10.32 3.48 32.36
N VAL A 618 -10.43 2.94 31.12
CA VAL A 618 -9.80 1.66 30.75
C VAL A 618 -8.27 1.76 30.83
N VAL A 619 -7.69 2.89 30.41
CA VAL A 619 -6.24 3.11 30.48
C VAL A 619 -5.81 3.47 31.91
N ASP A 620 -6.56 4.31 32.62
CA ASP A 620 -6.20 4.73 33.96
C ASP A 620 -6.32 3.59 34.98
N ASN A 621 -7.40 2.79 34.92
CA ASN A 621 -7.76 1.83 35.98
C ASN A 621 -7.84 0.38 35.49
N GLY A 622 -8.00 0.14 34.19
CA GLY A 622 -8.37 -1.15 33.63
C GLY A 622 -7.25 -1.89 32.90
N THR A 623 -7.67 -2.60 31.85
CA THR A 623 -6.81 -3.48 31.01
C THR A 623 -5.86 -2.73 30.09
N GLY A 624 -6.03 -1.41 29.91
CA GLY A 624 -5.25 -0.58 28.99
C GLY A 624 -4.01 0.09 29.60
N LYS A 625 -3.68 -0.13 30.88
CA LYS A 625 -2.59 0.57 31.60
C LYS A 625 -1.25 0.52 30.88
N SER A 626 -0.91 -0.61 30.27
CA SER A 626 0.36 -0.80 29.57
C SER A 626 0.50 -0.01 28.28
N ALA A 627 -0.58 0.60 27.79
CA ALA A 627 -0.58 1.39 26.56
C ALA A 627 -0.26 2.88 26.77
N ARG A 628 -0.14 3.34 28.01
CA ARG A 628 0.05 4.76 28.33
C ARG A 628 1.49 5.17 28.11
N PRO A 629 1.77 6.14 27.21
CA PRO A 629 3.09 6.76 27.12
C PRO A 629 3.37 7.66 28.33
N ALA A 630 4.61 7.72 28.76
CA ALA A 630 5.02 8.52 29.92
C ALA A 630 4.67 10.01 29.73
N GLY A 631 3.99 10.60 30.70
CA GLY A 631 3.56 12.00 30.72
C GLY A 631 2.37 12.32 29.82
N TYR A 632 1.72 11.31 29.18
CA TYR A 632 0.56 11.53 28.34
C TYR A 632 -0.67 10.82 28.86
N ARG A 633 -1.80 11.52 28.92
CA ARG A 633 -3.09 10.93 29.20
C ARG A 633 -3.76 10.55 27.87
N ILE A 634 -4.13 9.29 27.75
CA ILE A 634 -4.79 8.72 26.57
C ILE A 634 -6.04 7.94 26.96
N GLY A 635 -6.93 7.72 26.02
CA GLY A 635 -8.02 6.76 26.17
C GLY A 635 -7.88 5.61 25.19
N GLY A 636 -8.43 4.43 25.51
CA GLY A 636 -8.33 3.31 24.56
C GLY A 636 -9.02 2.05 25.02
N LYS A 637 -8.92 0.99 24.21
CA LYS A 637 -9.50 -0.32 24.48
C LYS A 637 -8.65 -1.47 23.93
N THR A 638 -8.41 -2.48 24.75
CA THR A 638 -7.80 -3.75 24.37
C THR A 638 -8.79 -4.64 23.63
N GLY A 639 -8.31 -5.39 22.64
CA GLY A 639 -9.01 -6.46 21.94
C GLY A 639 -8.28 -7.79 22.06
N THR A 640 -9.05 -8.87 22.07
CA THR A 640 -8.57 -10.25 21.99
C THR A 640 -9.69 -11.07 21.38
N ALA A 641 -9.40 -11.76 20.30
CA ALA A 641 -10.34 -12.65 19.63
C ALA A 641 -9.63 -13.97 19.27
N GLU A 642 -10.18 -15.09 19.65
CA GLU A 642 -9.71 -16.40 19.19
C GLU A 642 -10.14 -16.60 17.74
N LYS A 643 -9.23 -17.07 16.89
CA LYS A 643 -9.52 -17.33 15.48
C LYS A 643 -10.37 -18.60 15.31
N TYR A 644 -11.00 -18.71 14.17
CA TYR A 644 -11.74 -19.91 13.80
C TYR A 644 -10.82 -20.84 12.98
N PRO A 645 -10.86 -22.17 13.18
CA PRO A 645 -11.70 -22.93 14.13
C PRO A 645 -11.25 -22.76 15.60
N ARG A 646 -12.23 -22.65 16.51
CA ARG A 646 -11.96 -22.47 17.94
C ARG A 646 -11.20 -23.66 18.53
N GLY A 647 -10.36 -23.40 19.52
CA GLY A 647 -9.56 -24.42 20.19
C GLY A 647 -8.20 -24.68 19.55
N THR A 648 -7.83 -23.91 18.54
CA THR A 648 -6.47 -23.90 17.93
C THR A 648 -5.48 -23.07 18.74
N GLU A 649 -5.97 -22.26 19.71
CA GLU A 649 -5.20 -21.30 20.50
C GLU A 649 -4.55 -20.18 19.65
N ASN A 650 -5.02 -19.98 18.40
CA ASN A 650 -4.64 -18.87 17.56
C ASN A 650 -5.50 -17.64 17.82
N TYR A 651 -4.89 -16.49 18.05
CA TYR A 651 -5.57 -15.27 18.45
C TYR A 651 -5.17 -14.08 17.58
N VAL A 652 -6.13 -13.17 17.42
CA VAL A 652 -5.89 -11.78 17.02
C VAL A 652 -5.95 -10.94 18.28
N ILE A 653 -4.89 -10.19 18.56
CA ILE A 653 -4.83 -9.23 19.67
C ILE A 653 -4.73 -7.81 19.13
N SER A 654 -5.32 -6.86 19.86
CA SER A 654 -5.35 -5.48 19.38
C SER A 654 -5.40 -4.46 20.51
N PHE A 655 -5.01 -3.22 20.17
CA PHE A 655 -5.23 -2.06 21.01
C PHE A 655 -5.60 -0.85 20.17
N MET A 656 -6.67 -0.18 20.53
CA MET A 656 -7.14 1.04 19.88
C MET A 656 -7.13 2.18 20.87
N SER A 657 -6.43 3.27 20.55
CA SER A 657 -6.26 4.42 21.43
C SER A 657 -6.53 5.74 20.72
N PHE A 658 -6.76 6.78 21.50
CA PHE A 658 -6.76 8.17 21.04
C PHE A 658 -5.94 9.04 21.98
N ALA A 659 -5.30 10.05 21.44
CA ALA A 659 -4.45 10.99 22.16
C ALA A 659 -4.54 12.41 21.55
N PRO A 660 -4.39 13.49 22.39
CA PRO A 660 -4.56 13.50 23.86
C PRO A 660 -5.97 13.11 24.31
N ALA A 661 -6.12 12.72 25.58
CA ALA A 661 -7.42 12.27 26.11
C ALA A 661 -8.53 13.31 26.00
N ASP A 662 -8.19 14.59 26.29
CA ASP A 662 -9.18 15.67 26.39
C ASP A 662 -9.55 16.27 25.02
N ASP A 663 -8.59 16.32 24.06
CA ASP A 663 -8.79 16.86 22.70
C ASP A 663 -8.09 15.96 21.69
N PRO A 664 -8.71 14.84 21.29
CA PRO A 664 -8.09 13.85 20.41
C PRO A 664 -7.63 14.41 19.08
N LYS A 665 -6.33 14.29 18.79
CA LYS A 665 -5.68 14.71 17.54
C LYS A 665 -5.36 13.51 16.65
N LEU A 666 -5.23 12.33 17.24
CA LEU A 666 -5.00 11.09 16.52
C LEU A 666 -5.71 9.93 17.21
N VAL A 667 -6.02 8.92 16.40
CA VAL A 667 -6.38 7.56 16.82
C VAL A 667 -5.29 6.64 16.29
N CYS A 668 -4.76 5.79 17.17
CA CYS A 668 -3.81 4.75 16.79
C CYS A 668 -4.47 3.38 17.01
N TYR A 669 -4.48 2.54 15.98
CA TYR A 669 -5.03 1.20 16.06
C TYR A 669 -3.99 0.17 15.66
N VAL A 670 -3.61 -0.67 16.62
CA VAL A 670 -2.65 -1.78 16.46
C VAL A 670 -3.41 -3.09 16.46
N VAL A 671 -3.14 -3.94 15.49
CA VAL A 671 -3.65 -5.32 15.41
C VAL A 671 -2.49 -6.26 15.13
N ILE A 672 -2.37 -7.31 15.91
CA ILE A 672 -1.35 -8.37 15.77
C ILE A 672 -2.08 -9.69 15.58
N ASP A 673 -1.90 -10.30 14.44
CA ASP A 673 -2.47 -11.60 14.07
C ASP A 673 -1.47 -12.70 14.37
N GLU A 674 -1.87 -13.64 15.20
CA GLU A 674 -1.09 -14.81 15.65
C GLU A 674 0.33 -14.43 16.11
N PRO A 675 0.47 -13.61 17.16
CA PRO A 675 1.80 -13.28 17.68
C PRO A 675 2.57 -14.55 18.05
N ASN A 676 3.86 -14.57 17.73
CA ASN A 676 4.73 -15.73 17.97
C ASN A 676 5.24 -15.75 19.41
N VAL A 677 4.31 -15.86 20.34
CA VAL A 677 4.56 -15.86 21.80
C VAL A 677 3.95 -17.10 22.45
N PRO A 678 4.45 -17.54 23.61
CA PRO A 678 3.97 -18.77 24.28
C PRO A 678 2.48 -18.79 24.62
N TYR A 679 1.86 -17.60 24.80
CA TYR A 679 0.44 -17.48 25.06
C TYR A 679 -0.12 -16.26 24.31
N GLN A 680 -0.77 -16.53 23.18
CA GLN A 680 -1.20 -15.49 22.23
C GLN A 680 -2.34 -14.59 22.75
N ALA A 681 -3.18 -15.05 23.68
CA ALA A 681 -4.35 -14.33 24.17
C ALA A 681 -4.03 -13.12 25.10
N VAL A 682 -2.85 -12.51 24.94
CA VAL A 682 -2.36 -11.41 25.79
C VAL A 682 -2.33 -10.10 25.01
N SER A 683 -3.40 -9.32 25.08
CA SER A 683 -3.50 -8.01 24.40
C SER A 683 -2.49 -6.96 24.88
N LYS A 684 -1.72 -7.26 25.95
CA LYS A 684 -0.65 -6.37 26.45
C LYS A 684 0.42 -6.12 25.36
N TYR A 685 0.72 -7.08 24.50
CA TYR A 685 1.69 -6.91 23.42
C TYR A 685 1.26 -5.78 22.46
N ALA A 686 0.00 -5.80 22.01
CA ALA A 686 -0.53 -4.72 21.18
C ALA A 686 -0.60 -3.38 21.90
N ALA A 687 -0.85 -3.38 23.22
CA ALA A 687 -0.87 -2.18 24.04
C ALA A 687 0.53 -1.57 24.22
N VAL A 688 1.57 -2.40 24.39
CA VAL A 688 2.96 -1.95 24.48
C VAL A 688 3.43 -1.40 23.15
N LEU A 689 3.19 -2.09 22.03
CA LEU A 689 3.51 -1.59 20.69
C LEU A 689 2.84 -0.23 20.42
N ASN A 690 1.57 -0.06 20.83
CA ASN A 690 0.88 1.23 20.76
C ASN A 690 1.57 2.31 21.62
N LYS A 691 2.00 1.98 22.86
CA LYS A 691 2.77 2.88 23.76
C LYS A 691 4.06 3.35 23.08
N ASP A 692 4.82 2.42 22.52
CA ASP A 692 6.12 2.72 21.91
C ASP A 692 5.97 3.62 20.68
N ILE A 693 4.99 3.36 19.83
CA ILE A 693 4.64 4.24 18.69
C ILE A 693 4.25 5.63 19.18
N LEU A 694 3.32 5.74 20.14
CA LEU A 694 2.84 7.02 20.62
C LEU A 694 3.92 7.82 21.37
N THR A 695 4.86 7.15 22.02
CA THR A 695 5.99 7.81 22.71
C THR A 695 6.86 8.62 21.75
N GLU A 696 6.97 8.18 20.47
CA GLU A 696 7.71 8.91 19.45
C GLU A 696 6.81 9.85 18.63
N VAL A 697 5.58 9.42 18.30
CA VAL A 697 4.67 10.19 17.43
C VAL A 697 4.14 11.45 18.11
N LEU A 698 3.76 11.40 19.40
CA LEU A 698 3.17 12.55 20.08
C LEU A 698 4.11 13.76 20.16
N PRO A 699 5.38 13.60 20.61
CA PRO A 699 6.33 14.72 20.56
C PRO A 699 6.61 15.23 19.14
N TYR A 700 6.73 14.31 18.16
CA TYR A 700 6.94 14.68 16.76
C TYR A 700 5.80 15.57 16.23
N MET A 701 4.55 15.24 16.57
CA MET A 701 3.38 16.06 16.22
C MET A 701 3.28 17.36 17.01
N GLY A 702 4.24 17.68 17.89
CA GLY A 702 4.20 18.85 18.75
C GLY A 702 3.14 18.77 19.85
N ILE A 703 2.67 17.58 20.18
CA ILE A 703 1.73 17.37 21.28
C ILE A 703 2.52 17.30 22.58
N PHE A 704 2.33 18.32 23.44
CA PHE A 704 3.02 18.40 24.72
C PHE A 704 2.46 17.39 25.73
N GLN A 705 3.30 17.02 26.69
CA GLN A 705 2.89 16.20 27.83
C GLN A 705 1.68 16.81 28.54
N THR A 706 0.68 15.95 28.83
CA THR A 706 -0.58 16.35 29.47
C THR A 706 -0.58 16.15 30.96
N GLU A 707 0.42 15.43 31.50
CA GLU A 707 0.56 15.11 32.90
C GLU A 707 2.03 15.20 33.34
N GLU A 708 2.25 15.47 34.64
CA GLU A 708 3.59 15.38 35.22
C GLU A 708 4.05 13.93 35.25
N LEU A 709 5.31 13.70 34.90
CA LEU A 709 5.90 12.35 34.97
C LEU A 709 5.91 11.86 36.43
N SER A 710 5.44 10.66 36.65
CA SER A 710 5.64 9.94 37.88
C SER A 710 7.12 9.63 38.13
N ASP A 711 7.50 9.32 39.36
CA ASP A 711 8.88 8.97 39.68
C ASP A 711 9.33 7.67 38.97
N GLU A 712 8.40 6.73 38.77
CA GLU A 712 8.61 5.48 38.04
C GLU A 712 8.82 5.76 36.51
N GLU A 713 8.02 6.65 35.93
CA GLU A 713 8.14 7.05 34.51
C GLU A 713 9.47 7.81 34.23
N LYS A 714 9.93 8.63 35.21
CA LYS A 714 11.25 9.29 35.09
C LYS A 714 12.38 8.27 35.09
N GLU A 715 12.31 7.28 35.98
CA GLU A 715 13.31 6.22 36.09
C GLU A 715 13.36 5.37 34.80
N GLU A 716 12.20 4.98 34.24
CA GLU A 716 12.09 4.26 32.96
C GLU A 716 12.69 5.05 31.78
N LEU A 717 12.44 6.37 31.72
CA LEU A 717 12.99 7.25 30.71
C LEU A 717 14.52 7.45 30.85
N ASP A 718 15.00 7.56 32.09
CA ASP A 718 16.42 7.69 32.36
C ASP A 718 17.18 6.40 32.07
N GLU A 719 16.58 5.21 32.32
CA GLU A 719 17.14 3.92 31.92
C GLU A 719 17.26 3.80 30.42
N LYS A 720 16.19 4.12 29.66
CA LYS A 720 16.22 4.11 28.18
C LYS A 720 17.25 5.08 27.61
N ARG A 721 17.43 6.28 28.20
CA ARG A 721 18.46 7.23 27.79
C ARG A 721 19.88 6.71 28.06
N GLN A 722 20.09 5.97 29.16
CA GLN A 722 21.38 5.37 29.49
C GLN A 722 21.71 4.21 28.55
N ASP A 723 20.74 3.43 28.10
CA ASP A 723 20.96 2.35 27.13
C ASP A 723 21.29 2.88 25.75
N PHE A 724 20.65 3.96 25.29
CA PHE A 724 21.06 4.68 24.08
C PHE A 724 22.50 5.21 24.14
N SER A 725 22.93 5.70 25.32
CA SER A 725 24.27 6.21 25.49
C SER A 725 25.36 5.10 25.59
N LYS A 726 24.97 3.88 25.99
CA LYS A 726 25.88 2.71 26.06
C LYS A 726 26.01 1.98 24.71
N GLY A 727 24.95 1.99 23.88
CA GLY A 727 24.98 1.40 22.54
C GLY A 727 25.84 2.17 21.54
N SER A 728 26.23 3.41 21.86
CA SER A 728 27.13 4.24 21.05
C SER A 728 28.63 4.04 21.35
N SER A 729 28.99 3.15 22.28
CA SER A 729 30.40 2.90 22.66
C SER A 729 30.67 1.42 22.86
N GLY A 730 30.72 0.63 21.81
CA GLY A 730 31.06 -0.79 21.92
C GLY A 730 31.11 -1.53 20.61
N ASP A 731 32.36 -1.76 20.16
CA ASP A 731 32.85 -2.85 19.34
C ASP A 731 32.40 -3.00 17.89
N GLU A 732 33.30 -2.57 17.02
CA GLU A 732 33.47 -3.07 15.65
C GLU A 732 33.78 -4.57 15.69
N GLU A 733 32.82 -5.45 15.36
CA GLU A 733 33.09 -6.76 14.79
C GLU A 733 32.27 -6.95 13.53
N GLU A 734 32.98 -7.28 12.45
CA GLU A 734 32.51 -7.49 11.10
C GLU A 734 31.40 -8.58 11.04
N GLY A 735 30.21 -8.17 10.72
CA GLY A 735 29.13 -9.06 10.27
C GLY A 735 28.35 -8.34 9.18
N GLN A 736 28.38 -8.87 7.96
CA GLN A 736 27.62 -8.36 6.83
C GLN A 736 26.12 -8.37 7.16
N ALA A 737 25.58 -7.19 7.41
CA ALA A 737 24.14 -6.95 7.44
C ALA A 737 23.84 -5.91 6.37
N ALA A 738 22.72 -6.09 5.66
CA ALA A 738 22.28 -5.22 4.59
C ALA A 738 22.00 -3.81 5.14
N GLU A 739 22.86 -2.87 4.78
CA GLU A 739 22.73 -1.46 5.14
C GLU A 739 21.69 -0.80 4.22
N GLY A 740 20.58 -0.38 4.83
CA GLY A 740 19.74 0.66 4.28
C GLY A 740 20.16 2.00 4.86
N GLU A 741 21.21 2.61 4.36
CA GLU A 741 21.62 3.97 4.75
C GLU A 741 20.66 5.00 4.16
N ILE A 742 20.08 5.81 5.04
CA ILE A 742 19.37 7.05 4.66
C ILE A 742 20.45 8.09 4.32
N ILE A 743 20.71 8.27 3.02
CA ILE A 743 21.62 9.35 2.55
C ILE A 743 20.79 10.63 2.43
N VAL A 744 21.00 11.54 3.35
CA VAL A 744 20.65 12.95 3.17
C VAL A 744 21.79 13.61 2.40
N ASP A 745 21.57 13.87 1.12
CA ASP A 745 22.51 14.55 0.25
C ASP A 745 22.60 16.03 0.64
N GLN A 746 23.69 16.39 1.33
CA GLN A 746 24.13 17.77 1.44
C GLN A 746 25.36 17.95 0.56
N GLU A 747 25.26 18.84 -0.42
CA GLU A 747 26.36 19.26 -1.29
C GLU A 747 27.67 19.49 -0.52
N LYS A 748 28.67 18.69 -0.84
CA LYS A 748 30.06 18.90 -0.38
C LYS A 748 30.77 19.87 -1.32
N THR A 749 31.16 21.01 -0.78
CA THR A 749 32.38 21.68 -1.27
C THR A 749 33.58 21.10 -0.53
N GLU A 750 34.56 20.65 -1.32
CA GLU A 750 35.83 20.08 -0.85
C GLU A 750 36.65 21.12 -0.07
N GLU A 751 37.21 20.71 1.09
CA GLU A 751 38.62 20.99 1.46
C GLU A 751 39.07 20.09 2.59
N GLU A 752 40.34 19.75 2.56
CA GLU A 752 41.10 18.64 3.19
C GLU A 752 41.19 18.64 4.71
N ASN A 753 41.26 17.39 5.25
CA ASN A 753 42.09 16.87 6.38
C ASN A 753 42.20 17.60 7.72
N THR A 754 41.80 16.95 8.78
CA THR A 754 42.62 16.25 9.81
C THR A 754 41.81 15.88 11.05
N GLU A 755 42.04 14.60 11.48
CA GLU A 755 41.92 14.02 12.85
C GLU A 755 40.97 14.58 13.90
N GLY A 756 40.03 13.71 14.29
CA GLY A 756 39.52 13.41 15.62
C GLY A 756 39.30 14.52 16.61
N ALA A 757 38.02 14.74 16.98
CA ALA A 757 37.59 15.04 18.35
C ALA A 757 36.05 15.32 18.40
N ASP A 758 35.47 14.92 19.51
CA ASP A 758 34.14 15.23 20.07
C ASP A 758 33.38 16.40 19.44
N SER A 759 32.19 16.16 18.92
CA SER A 759 31.26 17.21 18.49
C SER A 759 30.49 17.78 19.68
N ALA A 760 31.16 18.62 20.48
CA ALA A 760 30.47 19.62 21.28
C ALA A 760 30.06 20.78 20.38
N ILE A 761 28.80 21.21 20.45
CA ILE A 761 28.30 22.41 19.75
C ILE A 761 28.98 23.61 20.45
N THR A 762 29.92 24.28 19.74
CA THR A 762 30.62 25.45 20.22
C THR A 762 29.92 26.71 19.68
N PHE A 763 29.52 27.60 20.57
CA PHE A 763 28.96 28.92 20.19
C PHE A 763 30.12 29.90 19.99
N VAL A 764 30.12 30.66 18.91
CA VAL A 764 31.13 31.66 18.57
C VAL A 764 30.50 33.03 18.39
N ASP A 765 31.25 34.10 18.73
CA ASP A 765 30.85 35.49 18.49
C ASP A 765 30.95 35.86 16.99
N GLU A 766 30.49 37.06 16.64
CA GLU A 766 30.51 37.63 15.26
C GLU A 766 31.92 37.78 14.67
N ASN A 767 32.98 37.57 15.45
CA ASN A 767 34.36 37.60 15.03
C ASN A 767 35.04 36.17 15.03
N GLY A 768 34.25 35.11 15.30
CA GLY A 768 34.70 33.74 15.26
C GLY A 768 35.44 33.23 16.50
N ASN A 769 35.24 33.87 17.66
CA ASN A 769 35.85 33.45 18.94
C ASN A 769 34.86 32.62 19.74
N GLU A 770 35.31 31.52 20.35
CA GLU A 770 34.53 30.65 21.22
C GLU A 770 34.03 31.41 22.46
N LEU A 771 32.75 31.27 22.79
CA LEU A 771 32.14 31.81 23.99
C LEU A 771 32.21 30.78 25.12
N ASP A 772 32.76 31.18 26.28
CA ASP A 772 32.86 30.32 27.47
C ASP A 772 31.48 30.02 28.07
N GLU A 773 31.23 28.77 28.46
CA GLU A 773 29.95 28.25 29.03
C GLU A 773 29.38 29.01 30.23
N LYS A 774 30.16 29.95 30.80
CA LYS A 774 29.75 30.76 31.97
C LYS A 774 29.01 32.03 31.68
N ASP A 775 28.89 32.44 30.39
CA ASP A 775 28.31 33.73 30.02
C ASP A 775 26.86 33.62 29.53
N THR A 776 26.25 32.42 29.52
CA THR A 776 24.94 32.19 28.94
C THR A 776 23.78 32.09 29.94
N THR A 777 24.05 32.13 31.25
CA THR A 777 23.02 31.87 32.28
C THR A 777 22.30 33.07 32.88
N ASP A 778 22.63 34.33 32.52
CA ASP A 778 22.05 35.55 33.12
C ASP A 778 21.68 36.63 32.12
N ARG A 779 21.00 36.27 31.00
CA ARG A 779 20.30 37.26 30.17
C ARG A 779 18.80 37.15 30.36
N GLU A 780 18.26 38.04 31.20
CA GLU A 780 16.79 38.23 31.30
C GLU A 780 16.25 38.56 29.89
N VAL A 781 15.28 37.76 29.44
CA VAL A 781 14.50 38.03 28.22
C VAL A 781 13.77 39.36 28.43
N GLN A 782 14.17 40.44 27.74
CA GLN A 782 13.49 41.73 27.81
C GLN A 782 12.23 41.69 26.92
N VAL A 783 11.10 41.98 27.53
CA VAL A 783 9.82 42.13 26.84
C VAL A 783 9.52 43.60 26.75
N ASP A 784 9.18 44.08 25.56
CA ASP A 784 8.76 45.49 25.36
C ASP A 784 7.46 45.73 26.13
N PRO A 785 7.44 46.68 27.08
CA PRO A 785 6.29 46.89 27.95
C PRO A 785 5.08 47.53 27.26
N GLU A 786 5.25 48.12 26.07
CA GLU A 786 4.15 48.75 25.31
C GLU A 786 3.49 47.77 24.32
N THR A 787 4.25 46.85 23.75
CA THR A 787 3.78 45.93 22.69
C THR A 787 3.65 44.46 23.13
N GLY A 788 4.33 44.09 24.25
CA GLY A 788 4.35 42.70 24.73
C GLY A 788 5.21 41.75 23.87
N TYR A 789 5.98 42.24 22.90
CA TYR A 789 6.87 41.47 22.06
C TYR A 789 8.22 41.25 22.77
N VAL A 790 8.87 40.13 22.43
CA VAL A 790 10.21 39.77 22.97
C VAL A 790 11.27 40.52 22.16
N ILE A 791 12.20 41.19 22.86
CA ILE A 791 13.35 41.83 22.20
C ILE A 791 14.48 40.78 22.09
N ASP A 792 14.90 40.48 20.87
CA ASP A 792 16.09 39.65 20.63
C ASP A 792 17.33 40.39 21.21
N PRO A 793 17.99 39.82 22.20
CA PRO A 793 19.10 40.46 22.89
C PRO A 793 20.35 40.67 22.02
N THR A 794 20.43 40.04 20.88
CA THR A 794 21.57 40.08 19.95
C THR A 794 21.35 41.10 18.83
N THR A 795 20.15 41.15 18.29
CA THR A 795 19.83 42.00 17.12
C THR A 795 18.97 43.23 17.47
N GLY A 796 18.36 43.24 18.65
CA GLY A 796 17.43 44.32 19.08
C GLY A 796 16.11 44.30 18.29
N ILE A 797 15.80 43.27 17.53
CA ILE A 797 14.58 43.12 16.75
C ILE A 797 13.46 42.60 17.65
N LEU A 798 12.24 43.15 17.46
CA LEU A 798 11.05 42.69 18.16
C LEU A 798 10.58 41.36 17.51
N LEU A 799 10.38 40.35 18.33
CA LEU A 799 9.89 39.05 17.93
C LEU A 799 8.49 38.81 18.52
N ASP A 800 7.60 38.25 17.72
CA ASP A 800 6.29 37.77 18.19
C ASP A 800 6.48 36.61 19.19
N PRO A 801 5.94 36.71 20.42
CA PRO A 801 6.17 35.71 21.47
C PRO A 801 5.52 34.36 21.20
N GLN A 802 4.59 34.26 20.23
CA GLN A 802 3.93 33.01 19.85
C GLN A 802 4.57 32.32 18.66
N THR A 803 5.12 33.07 17.71
CA THR A 803 5.65 32.56 16.46
C THR A 803 7.16 32.66 16.34
N GLY A 804 7.82 33.47 17.16
CA GLY A 804 9.26 33.76 17.07
C GLY A 804 9.67 34.56 15.82
N ALA A 805 8.71 35.02 15.02
CA ALA A 805 8.98 35.75 13.78
C ALA A 805 9.30 37.23 14.06
N PRO A 806 10.20 37.86 13.27
CA PRO A 806 10.46 39.30 13.39
C PRO A 806 9.22 40.12 13.06
N VAL A 807 8.92 41.11 13.92
CA VAL A 807 7.77 42.03 13.75
C VAL A 807 8.28 43.36 13.21
N ASP A 808 7.72 43.86 12.11
CA ASP A 808 8.02 45.16 11.57
C ASP A 808 7.28 46.28 12.42
N PRO A 809 8.02 47.11 13.14
CA PRO A 809 7.40 48.13 14.00
C PRO A 809 6.64 49.24 13.25
N THR A 810 6.62 49.23 11.91
CA THR A 810 5.92 50.25 11.11
C THR A 810 4.51 49.82 10.65
N VAL A 811 4.09 48.57 10.96
CA VAL A 811 2.75 48.07 10.64
C VAL A 811 1.91 48.04 11.91
N THR A 812 1.45 49.23 12.35
CA THR A 812 0.34 49.35 13.29
C THR A 812 -0.95 49.45 12.48
N ASP A 813 -1.63 48.35 12.24
CA ASP A 813 -3.04 48.37 11.91
C ASP A 813 -3.83 47.64 13.01
N LEU A 814 -4.42 48.49 13.82
CA LEU A 814 -5.53 48.23 14.71
C LEU A 814 -6.78 47.84 13.91
N GLN A 815 -7.20 46.58 13.98
CA GLN A 815 -8.63 46.26 14.13
C GLN A 815 -8.81 44.81 14.66
#